data_05be2ece8aa1d41b212dc08e71d303e8
#
_entry.id   05be2ece8aa1d41b212dc08e71d303e8
#
_cell.length_a   1.000
_cell.length_b   1.000
_cell.length_c   1.000
_cell.angle_alpha   90.00
_cell.angle_beta   90.00
_cell.angle_gamma   90.00
#
_symmetry.space_group_name_H-M   'P 1'
#
loop_
_entity.id
_entity.type
_entity.pdbx_description
1 polymer ?
#
loop_
_entity_poly.entity_id
_entity_poly.type
_entity_poly.pdbx_seq_one_letter_code
_entity_poly.pdbx_strand_id
1 'polypeptide(L)'
;MKPLAGYRVAVLGNMQERPLARFLTSLGAEIGGPTAGASFVIDDVGQAASDAANADDAAIRVSVTPFGSGGPRSTWRGSELVASAMGGALRVTGEPGRPPVKEAGDACTFHADVVAAAGAMAAHYARGRHGLGQHVDVSIQQVAFSRNTNGVLVWQFDKRRLHRAGAKLAYGKATIRAIWPLLDGWCFHTLMTGRLGAPANQALSDWMDEIGADNPLRGTDWLAYDRSALPAETRAVWEDAIGRFFATRNKQEIATEGLRRAINACVVNEPADVLAHPHLAARGFFDTPDGLPERFAAIEAGPPSAIPAEHAAARPGPLSGVRVLDFAWALVGSITTKTLGDLGADVVKIESRTRPDLSRLDVQVSVSRHGELDDKPWFAHLNTSKRSVTLDLKNPDAWKLLRPLIEWADVVVENFSPGTMARIGLGYADLKAINPGIVMVSGSVYGQSGPLAQEWGIDGTGGALSGRTFLTGYPDSGPVIPGAVPYGDVIVPFVMAACAGAALQHRRLTGQGCHVDASMFEICVQQMRPYLAQAQAGERPRRSGNADPAVAMQDVFPAAGEDRWVAITLFDDAERERLEQLTGPDVAAWTAAREEGEIVAALQAIGIAAGAVQDCGDMIDDDPQLAARGALVELDHPVLGPFGHMATPIRFSRDEPRPYRAPRMGEHTHEVARDICGLGKAEVKRLESEGVFK
;
A
#
# COMPACT_ATOMS: atom_id res chain seq x y z
N MET A 1 -6.50 -22.88 0.07
CA MET A 1 -6.91 -22.96 1.51
C MET A 1 -8.01 -21.94 1.78
N LYS A 2 -8.99 -22.24 2.64
CA LYS A 2 -10.10 -21.35 3.06
C LYS A 2 -10.07 -21.15 4.58
N PRO A 3 -9.21 -20.25 5.10
CA PRO A 3 -8.98 -20.10 6.54
C PRO A 3 -10.22 -19.70 7.37
N LEU A 4 -11.21 -19.07 6.73
CA LEU A 4 -12.43 -18.61 7.36
C LEU A 4 -13.66 -19.51 7.06
N ALA A 5 -13.46 -20.75 6.57
CA ALA A 5 -14.57 -21.68 6.39
C ALA A 5 -15.30 -21.95 7.71
N GLY A 6 -16.64 -21.83 7.71
CA GLY A 6 -17.48 -21.98 8.89
C GLY A 6 -17.64 -20.72 9.76
N TYR A 7 -17.02 -19.60 9.39
CA TYR A 7 -17.24 -18.31 10.04
C TYR A 7 -18.29 -17.49 9.29
N ARG A 8 -19.17 -16.82 10.04
CA ARG A 8 -20.25 -16.01 9.50
C ARG A 8 -20.00 -14.51 9.73
N VAL A 9 -20.28 -13.70 8.69
CA VAL A 9 -20.16 -12.25 8.69
C VAL A 9 -21.54 -11.63 8.57
N ALA A 10 -21.97 -10.90 9.59
CA ALA A 10 -23.14 -10.05 9.51
C ALA A 10 -22.74 -8.67 8.97
N VAL A 11 -23.62 -8.06 8.17
CA VAL A 11 -23.39 -6.79 7.48
C VAL A 11 -24.43 -5.77 7.93
N LEU A 12 -23.96 -4.58 8.28
CA LEU A 12 -24.78 -3.41 8.59
C LEU A 12 -24.41 -2.28 7.61
N GLY A 13 -25.40 -1.50 7.19
CA GLY A 13 -25.21 -0.44 6.19
C GLY A 13 -24.92 -1.00 4.79
N ASN A 14 -24.05 -0.34 4.04
CA ASN A 14 -23.77 -0.62 2.62
C ASN A 14 -22.51 -1.46 2.39
N MET A 15 -22.18 -2.37 3.31
CA MET A 15 -20.88 -3.10 3.29
C MET A 15 -20.90 -4.39 2.45
N GLN A 16 -22.04 -4.88 1.98
CA GLN A 16 -22.17 -6.21 1.39
C GLN A 16 -21.27 -6.43 0.16
N GLU A 17 -21.19 -5.46 -0.73
CA GLU A 17 -20.38 -5.52 -1.96
C GLU A 17 -19.00 -4.85 -1.80
N ARG A 18 -18.72 -4.32 -0.62
CA ARG A 18 -17.45 -3.64 -0.38
C ARG A 18 -16.26 -4.60 -0.33
N PRO A 19 -15.05 -4.13 -0.61
CA PRO A 19 -13.81 -4.92 -0.60
C PRO A 19 -13.59 -5.72 0.68
N LEU A 20 -13.95 -5.19 1.86
CA LEU A 20 -13.84 -5.92 3.13
C LEU A 20 -14.69 -7.20 3.14
N ALA A 21 -15.96 -7.11 2.76
CA ALA A 21 -16.85 -8.27 2.67
C ALA A 21 -16.32 -9.30 1.67
N ARG A 22 -15.94 -8.86 0.48
CA ARG A 22 -15.35 -9.73 -0.56
C ARG A 22 -14.03 -10.37 -0.11
N PHE A 23 -13.21 -9.64 0.64
CA PHE A 23 -11.97 -10.18 1.19
C PHE A 23 -12.26 -11.35 2.15
N LEU A 24 -13.19 -11.15 3.12
CA LEU A 24 -13.57 -12.19 4.07
C LEU A 24 -14.19 -13.41 3.37
N THR A 25 -15.06 -13.19 2.36
CA THR A 25 -15.62 -14.25 1.52
C THR A 25 -14.53 -15.01 0.74
N SER A 26 -13.56 -14.31 0.19
CA SER A 26 -12.44 -14.93 -0.54
C SER A 26 -11.65 -15.92 0.34
N LEU A 27 -11.60 -15.67 1.64
CA LEU A 27 -11.01 -16.55 2.65
C LEU A 27 -11.96 -17.65 3.15
N GLY A 28 -13.22 -17.69 2.68
CA GLY A 28 -14.18 -18.75 2.97
C GLY A 28 -15.27 -18.40 3.96
N ALA A 29 -15.37 -17.17 4.44
CA ALA A 29 -16.46 -16.75 5.31
C ALA A 29 -17.80 -16.65 4.56
N GLU A 30 -18.90 -16.87 5.28
CA GLU A 30 -20.26 -16.76 4.76
C GLU A 30 -20.84 -15.38 5.10
N ILE A 31 -21.30 -14.63 4.09
CA ILE A 31 -21.90 -13.31 4.27
C ILE A 31 -23.41 -13.44 4.47
N GLY A 32 -23.94 -12.77 5.50
CA GLY A 32 -25.37 -12.61 5.75
C GLY A 32 -25.84 -13.12 7.11
N GLY A 33 -27.15 -12.99 7.33
CA GLY A 33 -27.82 -13.37 8.57
C GLY A 33 -27.76 -12.29 9.67
N PRO A 34 -28.36 -12.58 10.85
CA PRO A 34 -28.41 -11.64 11.96
C PRO A 34 -27.03 -11.43 12.60
N THR A 35 -26.88 -10.33 13.34
CA THR A 35 -25.67 -10.04 14.13
C THR A 35 -25.46 -11.02 15.26
N ALA A 36 -26.56 -11.53 15.88
CA ALA A 36 -26.48 -12.57 16.90
C ALA A 36 -25.81 -13.85 16.36
N GLY A 37 -24.81 -14.36 17.06
CA GLY A 37 -24.02 -15.52 16.66
C GLY A 37 -23.11 -15.30 15.44
N ALA A 38 -22.96 -14.07 14.94
CA ALA A 38 -21.98 -13.76 13.91
C ALA A 38 -20.56 -13.74 14.48
N SER A 39 -19.62 -14.26 13.71
CA SER A 39 -18.20 -14.22 14.07
C SER A 39 -17.58 -12.84 13.81
N PHE A 40 -18.09 -12.17 12.78
CA PHE A 40 -17.74 -10.81 12.40
C PHE A 40 -19.00 -9.99 12.16
N VAL A 41 -18.98 -8.74 12.56
CA VAL A 41 -19.98 -7.73 12.20
C VAL A 41 -19.25 -6.58 11.52
N ILE A 42 -19.56 -6.31 10.26
CA ILE A 42 -18.93 -5.24 9.49
C ILE A 42 -19.92 -4.13 9.20
N ASP A 43 -19.50 -2.88 9.35
CA ASP A 43 -20.37 -1.72 9.18
C ASP A 43 -19.66 -0.46 8.62
N ASP A 44 -20.46 0.44 8.03
CA ASP A 44 -20.06 1.80 7.65
C ASP A 44 -20.85 2.89 8.41
N VAL A 45 -21.58 2.51 9.45
CA VAL A 45 -22.48 3.37 10.24
C VAL A 45 -21.89 3.79 11.60
N GLY A 46 -20.79 3.20 12.00
CA GLY A 46 -20.01 3.53 13.19
C GLY A 46 -20.43 2.82 14.47
N GLN A 47 -19.65 2.99 15.52
CA GLN A 47 -19.71 2.26 16.79
C GLN A 47 -21.09 2.19 17.41
N ALA A 48 -21.79 3.34 17.51
CA ALA A 48 -23.07 3.40 18.22
C ALA A 48 -24.16 2.50 17.58
N ALA A 49 -24.20 2.44 16.24
CA ALA A 49 -25.13 1.57 15.55
C ALA A 49 -24.71 0.10 15.61
N SER A 50 -23.41 -0.18 15.58
CA SER A 50 -22.84 -1.51 15.76
C SER A 50 -23.10 -2.04 17.17
N ASP A 51 -22.98 -1.22 18.21
CA ASP A 51 -23.27 -1.60 19.60
C ASP A 51 -24.76 -1.92 19.82
N ALA A 52 -25.64 -1.20 19.16
CA ALA A 52 -27.08 -1.43 19.22
C ALA A 52 -27.53 -2.74 18.55
N ALA A 53 -26.67 -3.36 17.75
CA ALA A 53 -27.01 -4.54 16.97
C ALA A 53 -26.95 -5.89 17.72
N ASN A 54 -26.81 -5.90 19.05
CA ASN A 54 -26.81 -7.10 19.91
C ASN A 54 -25.84 -8.21 19.45
N ALA A 55 -24.62 -7.85 19.06
CA ALA A 55 -23.58 -8.84 18.75
C ALA A 55 -23.03 -9.49 20.04
N ASP A 56 -22.64 -10.76 19.96
CA ASP A 56 -22.00 -11.47 21.07
C ASP A 56 -20.69 -10.82 21.49
N ASP A 57 -20.30 -10.95 22.79
CA ASP A 57 -19.00 -10.46 23.29
C ASP A 57 -17.80 -11.09 22.57
N ALA A 58 -17.99 -12.25 21.94
CA ALA A 58 -16.98 -12.92 21.13
C ALA A 58 -16.94 -12.42 19.67
N ALA A 59 -17.90 -11.62 19.23
CA ALA A 59 -17.91 -11.11 17.85
C ALA A 59 -16.81 -10.04 17.64
N ILE A 60 -16.17 -10.09 16.49
CA ILE A 60 -15.27 -9.01 16.02
C ILE A 60 -16.11 -8.02 15.25
N ARG A 61 -16.16 -6.79 15.72
CA ARG A 61 -16.88 -5.69 15.07
C ARG A 61 -15.89 -4.86 14.29
N VAL A 62 -16.18 -4.54 13.03
CA VAL A 62 -15.28 -3.80 12.14
C VAL A 62 -16.04 -2.65 11.50
N SER A 63 -15.73 -1.43 11.90
CA SER A 63 -16.33 -0.22 11.35
C SER A 63 -15.36 0.49 10.42
N VAL A 64 -15.82 0.83 9.21
CA VAL A 64 -15.06 1.59 8.21
C VAL A 64 -15.87 2.84 7.86
N THR A 65 -15.49 3.98 8.45
CA THR A 65 -16.24 5.23 8.31
C THR A 65 -15.33 6.37 7.80
N PRO A 66 -15.86 7.45 7.26
CA PRO A 66 -15.06 8.55 6.70
C PRO A 66 -13.99 9.08 7.67
N PHE A 67 -14.36 9.27 8.95
CA PHE A 67 -13.47 9.90 9.95
C PHE A 67 -13.16 9.00 11.15
N GLY A 68 -13.72 7.79 11.21
CA GLY A 68 -13.58 6.85 12.34
C GLY A 68 -14.46 7.21 13.53
N SER A 69 -14.46 6.32 14.51
CA SER A 69 -15.17 6.49 15.78
C SER A 69 -14.35 7.40 16.71
N GLY A 70 -14.97 8.44 17.24
CA GLY A 70 -14.31 9.39 18.15
C GLY A 70 -13.51 10.47 17.44
N GLY A 71 -13.19 11.54 18.20
CA GLY A 71 -12.61 12.77 17.68
C GLY A 71 -13.66 13.79 17.20
N PRO A 72 -13.23 15.04 16.94
CA PRO A 72 -14.15 16.16 16.70
C PRO A 72 -14.96 16.06 15.41
N ARG A 73 -14.53 15.21 14.45
CA ARG A 73 -15.22 15.07 13.15
C ARG A 73 -15.88 13.69 12.97
N SER A 74 -15.96 12.88 14.02
CA SER A 74 -16.54 11.52 13.93
C SER A 74 -18.01 11.49 13.48
N THR A 75 -18.74 12.58 13.65
CA THR A 75 -20.15 12.74 13.23
C THR A 75 -20.32 13.50 11.92
N TRP A 76 -19.24 13.94 11.30
CA TRP A 76 -19.31 14.66 10.03
C TRP A 76 -19.77 13.73 8.91
N ARG A 77 -20.52 14.32 7.98
CA ARG A 77 -20.83 13.61 6.73
C ARG A 77 -19.59 13.56 5.85
N GLY A 78 -19.35 12.42 5.26
CA GLY A 78 -18.21 12.20 4.38
C GLY A 78 -18.58 11.35 3.17
N SER A 79 -17.69 11.39 2.19
CA SER A 79 -17.71 10.56 0.98
C SER A 79 -16.28 10.12 0.69
N GLU A 80 -16.07 9.29 -0.34
CA GLU A 80 -14.73 8.99 -0.86
C GLU A 80 -13.96 10.27 -1.20
N LEU A 81 -14.60 11.20 -1.94
CA LEU A 81 -13.97 12.45 -2.36
C LEU A 81 -13.57 13.31 -1.15
N VAL A 82 -14.46 13.47 -0.17
CA VAL A 82 -14.20 14.27 1.04
C VAL A 82 -13.11 13.65 1.91
N ALA A 83 -13.13 12.33 2.12
CA ALA A 83 -12.10 11.65 2.89
C ALA A 83 -10.73 11.67 2.19
N SER A 84 -10.70 11.53 0.87
CA SER A 84 -9.51 11.66 0.02
C SER A 84 -8.92 13.08 0.08
N ALA A 85 -9.78 14.11 0.09
CA ALA A 85 -9.38 15.51 0.24
C ALA A 85 -8.71 15.76 1.59
N MET A 86 -9.38 15.38 2.67
CA MET A 86 -8.92 15.60 4.04
C MET A 86 -7.78 14.68 4.47
N GLY A 87 -7.57 13.58 3.76
CA GLY A 87 -6.42 12.68 3.92
C GLY A 87 -5.26 12.95 2.97
N GLY A 88 -5.33 14.04 2.17
CA GLY A 88 -4.24 14.54 1.32
C GLY A 88 -4.02 13.81 0.00
N ALA A 89 -4.71 12.68 -0.27
CA ALA A 89 -4.55 11.94 -1.52
C ALA A 89 -5.01 12.75 -2.74
N LEU A 90 -6.09 13.50 -2.58
CA LEU A 90 -6.63 14.36 -3.63
C LEU A 90 -5.68 15.53 -3.97
N ARG A 91 -5.01 16.11 -2.96
CA ARG A 91 -4.09 17.25 -3.12
C ARG A 91 -3.00 17.02 -4.16
N VAL A 92 -2.47 15.82 -4.20
CA VAL A 92 -1.33 15.45 -5.02
C VAL A 92 -1.71 14.76 -6.33
N THR A 93 -3.00 14.62 -6.64
CA THR A 93 -3.50 13.97 -7.85
C THR A 93 -4.12 14.99 -8.82
N GLY A 94 -3.68 14.99 -10.07
CA GLY A 94 -4.16 15.90 -11.12
C GLY A 94 -3.03 16.66 -11.81
N GLU A 95 -3.40 17.62 -12.66
CA GLU A 95 -2.49 18.48 -13.39
C GLU A 95 -2.20 19.78 -12.64
N PRO A 96 -0.98 20.33 -12.72
CA PRO A 96 -0.70 21.68 -12.20
C PRO A 96 -1.64 22.71 -12.80
N GLY A 97 -2.16 23.61 -11.96
CA GLY A 97 -3.06 24.69 -12.40
C GLY A 97 -4.51 24.29 -12.68
N ARG A 98 -4.85 22.99 -12.53
CA ARG A 98 -6.23 22.48 -12.61
C ARG A 98 -6.74 22.07 -11.22
N PRO A 99 -8.07 21.99 -11.01
CA PRO A 99 -8.62 21.42 -9.78
C PRO A 99 -8.07 20.03 -9.50
N PRO A 100 -7.82 19.63 -8.24
CA PRO A 100 -7.48 18.27 -7.89
C PRO A 100 -8.51 17.26 -8.40
N VAL A 101 -8.06 16.05 -8.74
CA VAL A 101 -8.94 14.99 -9.26
C VAL A 101 -8.78 13.71 -8.46
N LYS A 102 -9.91 13.02 -8.18
CA LYS A 102 -9.88 11.76 -7.43
C LYS A 102 -9.27 10.63 -8.25
N GLU A 103 -8.69 9.68 -7.56
CA GLU A 103 -8.26 8.42 -8.17
C GLU A 103 -9.48 7.56 -8.53
N ALA A 104 -9.39 6.81 -9.63
CA ALA A 104 -10.45 5.90 -10.05
C ALA A 104 -10.63 4.74 -9.05
N GLY A 105 -11.87 4.23 -8.93
CA GLY A 105 -12.20 3.04 -8.16
C GLY A 105 -12.24 3.23 -6.66
N ASP A 106 -12.58 4.44 -6.19
CA ASP A 106 -12.71 4.77 -4.77
C ASP A 106 -11.51 4.30 -3.94
N ALA A 107 -10.34 4.76 -4.35
CA ALA A 107 -9.05 4.25 -3.91
C ALA A 107 -8.82 4.32 -2.39
N CYS A 108 -9.32 5.38 -1.72
CA CYS A 108 -9.16 5.52 -0.27
C CYS A 108 -10.11 4.59 0.50
N THR A 109 -11.34 4.43 0.03
CA THR A 109 -12.32 3.49 0.59
C THR A 109 -11.88 2.04 0.36
N PHE A 110 -11.41 1.71 -0.85
CA PHE A 110 -10.87 0.38 -1.14
C PHE A 110 -9.68 0.06 -0.22
N HIS A 111 -8.76 1.00 -0.05
CA HIS A 111 -7.61 0.83 0.84
C HIS A 111 -8.05 0.68 2.31
N ALA A 112 -9.02 1.49 2.77
CA ALA A 112 -9.54 1.40 4.13
C ALA A 112 -10.18 0.03 4.42
N ASP A 113 -10.88 -0.55 3.47
CA ASP A 113 -11.45 -1.89 3.58
C ASP A 113 -10.37 -2.98 3.67
N VAL A 114 -9.29 -2.85 2.91
CA VAL A 114 -8.14 -3.77 2.99
C VAL A 114 -7.40 -3.62 4.32
N VAL A 115 -7.24 -2.40 4.82
CA VAL A 115 -6.71 -2.12 6.17
C VAL A 115 -7.61 -2.72 7.24
N ALA A 116 -8.91 -2.59 7.09
CA ALA A 116 -9.91 -3.17 8.00
C ALA A 116 -9.86 -4.71 7.99
N ALA A 117 -9.60 -5.33 6.83
CA ALA A 117 -9.37 -6.77 6.75
C ALA A 117 -8.14 -7.19 7.55
N ALA A 118 -7.03 -6.44 7.49
CA ALA A 118 -5.85 -6.71 8.31
C ALA A 118 -6.17 -6.59 9.81
N GLY A 119 -6.91 -5.56 10.21
CA GLY A 119 -7.39 -5.38 11.58
C GLY A 119 -8.32 -6.50 12.04
N ALA A 120 -9.28 -6.90 11.20
CA ALA A 120 -10.19 -7.99 11.48
C ALA A 120 -9.46 -9.31 11.69
N MET A 121 -8.46 -9.63 10.86
CA MET A 121 -7.68 -10.87 10.99
C MET A 121 -6.75 -10.86 12.19
N ALA A 122 -6.16 -9.71 12.54
CA ALA A 122 -5.39 -9.56 13.77
C ALA A 122 -6.28 -9.74 15.02
N ALA A 123 -7.47 -9.12 15.05
CA ALA A 123 -8.46 -9.33 16.11
C ALA A 123 -8.95 -10.77 16.17
N HIS A 124 -9.08 -11.46 15.02
CA HIS A 124 -9.46 -12.86 14.95
C HIS A 124 -8.41 -13.77 15.59
N TYR A 125 -7.14 -13.50 15.34
CA TYR A 125 -6.03 -14.20 16.00
C TYR A 125 -6.04 -13.97 17.52
N ALA A 126 -6.19 -12.70 17.96
CA ALA A 126 -6.28 -12.35 19.38
C ALA A 126 -7.48 -13.05 20.06
N ARG A 127 -8.67 -13.00 19.46
CA ARG A 127 -9.85 -13.74 19.94
C ARG A 127 -9.55 -15.22 20.13
N GLY A 128 -8.81 -15.81 19.23
CA GLY A 128 -8.39 -17.21 19.35
C GLY A 128 -7.62 -17.50 20.63
N ARG A 129 -6.86 -16.54 21.17
CA ARG A 129 -6.08 -16.69 22.42
C ARG A 129 -6.91 -16.51 23.69
N HIS A 130 -7.80 -15.52 23.73
CA HIS A 130 -8.50 -15.14 24.97
C HIS A 130 -10.03 -15.27 24.91
N GLY A 131 -10.60 -15.71 23.79
CA GLY A 131 -12.04 -15.97 23.64
C GLY A 131 -12.92 -14.75 23.41
N LEU A 132 -12.40 -13.54 23.53
CA LEU A 132 -13.17 -12.30 23.48
C LEU A 132 -13.02 -11.60 22.12
N GLY A 133 -14.13 -11.06 21.61
CA GLY A 133 -14.14 -10.15 20.48
C GLY A 133 -13.67 -8.75 20.84
N GLN A 134 -13.60 -7.89 19.83
CA GLN A 134 -13.30 -6.48 20.03
C GLN A 134 -13.79 -5.65 18.85
N HIS A 135 -13.83 -4.34 19.03
CA HIS A 135 -14.07 -3.39 17.95
C HIS A 135 -12.77 -3.03 17.25
N VAL A 136 -12.79 -3.06 15.93
CA VAL A 136 -11.76 -2.61 15.00
C VAL A 136 -12.31 -1.39 14.28
N ASP A 137 -11.70 -0.23 14.49
CA ASP A 137 -12.16 1.05 13.93
C ASP A 137 -11.15 1.60 12.93
N VAL A 138 -11.60 1.81 11.69
CA VAL A 138 -10.80 2.33 10.58
C VAL A 138 -11.43 3.59 10.00
N SER A 139 -10.63 4.64 9.90
CA SER A 139 -10.98 5.92 9.28
C SER A 139 -10.45 5.99 7.87
N ILE A 140 -11.30 6.27 6.87
CA ILE A 140 -10.88 6.45 5.47
C ILE A 140 -9.92 7.63 5.36
N GLN A 141 -10.17 8.75 6.07
CA GLN A 141 -9.25 9.90 6.13
C GLN A 141 -7.87 9.51 6.65
N GLN A 142 -7.79 8.75 7.76
CA GLN A 142 -6.51 8.33 8.32
C GLN A 142 -5.77 7.35 7.41
N VAL A 143 -6.50 6.47 6.70
CA VAL A 143 -5.89 5.60 5.69
C VAL A 143 -5.38 6.41 4.51
N ALA A 144 -6.14 7.39 4.00
CA ALA A 144 -5.69 8.30 2.96
C ALA A 144 -4.43 9.09 3.39
N PHE A 145 -4.38 9.55 4.65
CA PHE A 145 -3.19 10.17 5.24
C PHE A 145 -2.00 9.19 5.24
N SER A 146 -2.20 7.94 5.66
CA SER A 146 -1.14 6.92 5.74
C SER A 146 -0.50 6.56 4.39
N ARG A 147 -1.14 6.92 3.29
CA ARG A 147 -0.58 6.79 1.94
C ARG A 147 0.49 7.85 1.62
N ASN A 148 0.52 8.96 2.35
CA ASN A 148 1.39 10.10 2.06
C ASN A 148 2.77 10.01 2.72
N THR A 149 3.38 8.82 2.81
CA THR A 149 4.68 8.58 3.46
C THR A 149 5.74 9.59 3.04
N ASN A 150 5.91 9.82 1.74
CA ASN A 150 6.89 10.78 1.23
C ASN A 150 6.55 12.21 1.66
N GLY A 151 5.29 12.61 1.54
CA GLY A 151 4.84 13.95 1.92
C GLY A 151 5.02 14.24 3.41
N VAL A 152 4.70 13.25 4.26
CA VAL A 152 4.86 13.35 5.72
C VAL A 152 6.33 13.54 6.09
N LEU A 153 7.25 12.79 5.50
CA LEU A 153 8.68 12.94 5.76
C LEU A 153 9.24 14.24 5.18
N VAL A 154 8.88 14.57 3.95
CA VAL A 154 9.31 15.82 3.29
C VAL A 154 8.85 17.05 4.07
N TRP A 155 7.62 17.04 4.62
CA TRP A 155 7.15 18.14 5.46
C TRP A 155 7.91 18.22 6.79
N GLN A 156 8.12 17.10 7.48
CA GLN A 156 8.79 17.10 8.77
C GLN A 156 10.26 17.56 8.68
N PHE A 157 10.99 17.13 7.66
CA PHE A 157 12.43 17.36 7.53
C PHE A 157 12.82 18.53 6.61
N ASP A 158 12.08 18.74 5.52
CA ASP A 158 12.39 19.78 4.50
C ASP A 158 11.41 20.95 4.54
N LYS A 159 10.29 20.87 5.28
CA LYS A 159 9.17 21.85 5.26
C LYS A 159 8.64 22.16 3.86
N ARG A 160 8.71 21.20 2.94
CA ARG A 160 8.30 21.31 1.55
C ARG A 160 6.95 20.63 1.32
N ARG A 161 6.05 21.30 0.62
CA ARG A 161 4.75 20.77 0.22
C ARG A 161 4.86 20.04 -1.12
N LEU A 162 4.20 18.91 -1.24
CA LEU A 162 4.08 18.18 -2.51
C LEU A 162 2.89 18.70 -3.30
N HIS A 163 3.02 18.70 -4.62
CA HIS A 163 2.02 19.22 -5.56
C HIS A 163 1.69 18.20 -6.63
N ARG A 164 0.56 18.41 -7.29
CA ARG A 164 0.13 17.66 -8.48
C ARG A 164 1.17 17.80 -9.60
N ALA A 165 1.44 16.71 -10.30
CA ALA A 165 2.47 16.68 -11.36
C ALA A 165 1.95 16.11 -12.69
N GLY A 166 0.64 15.80 -12.80
CA GLY A 166 0.03 15.27 -14.03
C GLY A 166 0.59 13.90 -14.41
N ALA A 167 1.13 13.79 -15.60
CA ALA A 167 1.76 12.58 -16.12
C ALA A 167 3.20 12.33 -15.60
N LYS A 168 3.61 13.05 -14.54
CA LYS A 168 4.97 13.02 -13.99
C LYS A 168 4.97 12.50 -12.54
N LEU A 169 6.05 11.83 -12.17
CA LEU A 169 6.36 11.43 -10.80
C LEU A 169 7.14 12.54 -10.10
N ALA A 170 6.77 12.89 -8.87
CA ALA A 170 7.61 13.70 -8.00
C ALA A 170 8.68 12.80 -7.36
N TYR A 171 9.96 13.15 -7.56
CA TYR A 171 11.09 12.42 -6.99
C TYR A 171 12.15 13.39 -6.45
N GLY A 172 12.29 13.47 -5.15
CA GLY A 172 13.11 14.50 -4.51
C GLY A 172 12.63 15.90 -4.87
N LYS A 173 13.50 16.71 -5.50
CA LYS A 173 13.17 18.04 -6.01
C LYS A 173 12.82 18.05 -7.50
N ALA A 174 12.85 16.88 -8.16
CA ALA A 174 12.59 16.74 -9.58
C ALA A 174 11.18 16.20 -9.85
N THR A 175 10.64 16.53 -11.03
CA THR A 175 9.47 15.88 -11.60
C THR A 175 9.91 15.16 -12.88
N ILE A 176 9.53 13.89 -13.03
CA ILE A 176 10.01 12.98 -14.09
C ILE A 176 8.81 12.42 -14.82
N ARG A 177 8.75 12.59 -16.13
CA ARG A 177 7.66 12.07 -16.93
C ARG A 177 7.61 10.55 -16.88
N ALA A 178 6.41 10.00 -16.75
CA ALA A 178 6.22 8.56 -16.65
C ALA A 178 5.02 8.04 -17.46
N ILE A 179 4.07 8.89 -17.87
CA ILE A 179 3.01 8.49 -18.82
C ILE A 179 3.29 9.14 -20.17
N TRP A 180 3.29 8.31 -21.21
CA TRP A 180 3.64 8.70 -22.57
C TRP A 180 2.55 8.31 -23.55
N PRO A 181 2.18 9.18 -24.50
CA PRO A 181 1.21 8.84 -25.54
C PRO A 181 1.80 7.82 -26.54
N LEU A 182 0.96 6.94 -27.00
CA LEU A 182 1.19 6.00 -28.10
C LEU A 182 0.26 6.36 -29.28
N LEU A 183 0.40 5.65 -30.40
CA LEU A 183 -0.51 5.79 -31.55
C LEU A 183 -1.96 5.43 -31.18
N ASP A 184 -2.16 4.47 -30.30
CA ASP A 184 -3.47 3.88 -29.96
C ASP A 184 -3.75 3.85 -28.44
N GLY A 185 -3.04 4.64 -27.66
CA GLY A 185 -3.23 4.68 -26.21
C GLY A 185 -2.08 5.35 -25.46
N TRP A 186 -1.66 4.71 -24.37
CA TRP A 186 -0.66 5.24 -23.45
C TRP A 186 0.26 4.14 -22.93
N CYS A 187 1.52 4.47 -22.62
CA CYS A 187 2.39 3.60 -21.84
C CYS A 187 2.91 4.29 -20.58
N PHE A 188 3.24 3.49 -19.58
CA PHE A 188 4.02 3.88 -18.43
C PHE A 188 5.48 3.52 -18.66
N HIS A 189 6.37 4.47 -18.50
CA HIS A 189 7.82 4.27 -18.55
C HIS A 189 8.54 5.38 -17.76
N THR A 190 9.59 5.02 -17.04
CA THR A 190 10.48 5.99 -16.38
C THR A 190 11.92 5.48 -16.37
N LEU A 191 12.86 6.38 -16.61
CA LEU A 191 14.28 6.09 -16.45
C LEU A 191 14.60 5.92 -14.95
N MET A 192 15.27 4.83 -14.59
CA MET A 192 15.60 4.48 -13.22
C MET A 192 17.05 4.77 -12.90
N THR A 193 17.31 5.17 -11.64
CA THR A 193 18.66 5.55 -11.15
C THR A 193 19.61 4.36 -11.05
N GLY A 194 20.83 4.54 -11.51
CA GLY A 194 21.98 3.70 -11.24
C GLY A 194 21.82 2.23 -11.62
N ARG A 195 22.45 1.35 -10.84
CA ARG A 195 22.53 -0.09 -11.11
C ARG A 195 21.17 -0.76 -11.34
N LEU A 196 20.11 -0.27 -10.69
CA LEU A 196 18.76 -0.85 -10.83
C LEU A 196 18.17 -0.59 -12.22
N GLY A 197 18.40 0.61 -12.78
CA GLY A 197 17.85 1.04 -14.05
C GLY A 197 18.76 0.86 -15.25
N ALA A 198 20.06 0.74 -15.04
CA ALA A 198 21.05 0.79 -16.10
C ALA A 198 20.78 -0.17 -17.29
N PRO A 199 20.44 -1.46 -17.10
CA PRO A 199 20.12 -2.35 -18.23
C PRO A 199 18.90 -1.90 -19.03
N ALA A 200 17.81 -1.54 -18.34
CA ALA A 200 16.56 -1.13 -18.98
C ALA A 200 16.68 0.22 -19.71
N ASN A 201 17.39 1.18 -19.11
CA ASN A 201 17.67 2.47 -19.73
C ASN A 201 18.55 2.33 -20.99
N GLN A 202 19.58 1.46 -20.93
CA GLN A 202 20.41 1.17 -22.10
C GLN A 202 19.60 0.51 -23.20
N ALA A 203 18.76 -0.47 -22.86
CA ALA A 203 17.91 -1.17 -23.84
C ALA A 203 16.92 -0.22 -24.56
N LEU A 204 16.40 0.81 -23.86
CA LEU A 204 15.61 1.86 -24.50
C LEU A 204 16.45 2.67 -25.48
N SER A 205 17.64 3.11 -25.06
CA SER A 205 18.57 3.85 -25.92
C SER A 205 18.93 3.06 -27.19
N ASP A 206 19.24 1.76 -27.02
CA ASP A 206 19.55 0.87 -28.15
C ASP A 206 18.36 0.71 -29.09
N TRP A 207 17.14 0.61 -28.57
CA TRP A 207 15.94 0.52 -29.40
C TRP A 207 15.68 1.81 -30.19
N MET A 208 15.92 2.98 -29.58
CA MET A 208 15.84 4.27 -30.29
C MET A 208 16.85 4.32 -31.45
N ASP A 209 18.08 3.83 -31.24
CA ASP A 209 19.11 3.78 -32.27
C ASP A 209 18.79 2.82 -33.42
N GLU A 210 18.31 1.61 -33.09
CA GLU A 210 17.94 0.59 -34.09
C GLU A 210 16.89 1.08 -35.09
N ILE A 211 15.97 1.95 -34.65
CA ILE A 211 14.93 2.50 -35.53
C ILE A 211 15.30 3.86 -36.13
N GLY A 212 16.51 4.37 -35.86
CA GLY A 212 16.98 5.67 -36.35
C GLY A 212 16.26 6.87 -35.72
N ALA A 213 15.72 6.73 -34.50
CA ALA A 213 15.13 7.84 -33.77
C ALA A 213 16.21 8.81 -33.27
N ASP A 214 15.81 10.07 -33.07
CA ASP A 214 16.66 11.04 -32.34
C ASP A 214 16.91 10.55 -30.92
N ASN A 215 18.18 10.29 -30.58
CA ASN A 215 18.56 9.65 -29.33
C ASN A 215 19.61 10.47 -28.55
N PRO A 216 19.19 11.42 -27.71
CA PRO A 216 20.09 12.17 -26.83
C PRO A 216 20.60 11.36 -25.63
N LEU A 217 20.12 10.12 -25.40
CA LEU A 217 20.54 9.24 -24.32
C LEU A 217 21.84 8.49 -24.65
N ARG A 218 22.29 8.53 -25.91
CA ARG A 218 23.46 7.80 -26.39
C ARG A 218 24.72 8.19 -25.60
N GLY A 219 25.48 7.17 -25.15
CA GLY A 219 26.73 7.36 -24.43
C GLY A 219 26.56 7.74 -22.95
N THR A 220 25.36 7.67 -22.40
CA THR A 220 25.13 7.94 -20.97
C THR A 220 25.73 6.83 -20.12
N ASP A 221 26.48 7.21 -19.07
CA ASP A 221 26.88 6.28 -18.00
C ASP A 221 25.67 6.01 -17.09
N TRP A 222 24.94 4.95 -17.39
CA TRP A 222 23.74 4.55 -16.65
C TRP A 222 24.02 4.08 -15.23
N LEU A 223 25.26 3.65 -14.92
CA LEU A 223 25.63 3.26 -13.56
C LEU A 223 25.81 4.48 -12.65
N ALA A 224 26.30 5.58 -13.21
CA ALA A 224 26.43 6.86 -12.52
C ALA A 224 25.17 7.74 -12.61
N TYR A 225 24.18 7.35 -13.45
CA TYR A 225 22.98 8.13 -13.65
C TYR A 225 22.14 8.24 -12.38
N ASP A 226 21.82 9.47 -11.99
CA ASP A 226 20.84 9.80 -10.96
C ASP A 226 19.75 10.71 -11.54
N ARG A 227 18.54 10.18 -11.62
CA ARG A 227 17.38 10.91 -12.15
C ARG A 227 17.03 12.17 -11.36
N SER A 228 17.36 12.25 -10.07
CA SER A 228 17.11 13.43 -9.23
C SER A 228 18.11 14.56 -9.48
N ALA A 229 19.34 14.20 -9.86
CA ALA A 229 20.44 15.13 -10.09
C ALA A 229 20.53 15.63 -11.55
N LEU A 230 19.76 15.02 -12.49
CA LEU A 230 19.80 15.43 -13.89
C LEU A 230 19.31 16.88 -14.06
N PRO A 231 20.08 17.78 -14.72
CA PRO A 231 19.65 19.16 -14.98
C PRO A 231 18.30 19.22 -15.70
N ALA A 232 17.47 20.19 -15.33
CA ALA A 232 16.11 20.32 -15.87
C ALA A 232 16.07 20.46 -17.41
N GLU A 233 17.03 21.20 -17.97
CA GLU A 233 17.15 21.38 -19.43
C GLU A 233 17.49 20.06 -20.14
N THR A 234 18.48 19.32 -19.63
CA THR A 234 18.84 17.99 -20.16
C THR A 234 17.66 17.03 -20.06
N ARG A 235 16.95 17.05 -18.93
CA ARG A 235 15.75 16.22 -18.72
C ARG A 235 14.68 16.56 -19.74
N ALA A 236 14.42 17.82 -20.01
CA ALA A 236 13.43 18.25 -20.99
C ALA A 236 13.76 17.74 -22.41
N VAL A 237 15.03 17.81 -22.82
CA VAL A 237 15.51 17.26 -24.11
C VAL A 237 15.30 15.74 -24.17
N TRP A 238 15.64 15.02 -23.11
CA TRP A 238 15.45 13.57 -23.06
C TRP A 238 13.96 13.18 -23.06
N GLU A 239 13.14 13.86 -22.25
CA GLU A 239 11.70 13.61 -22.19
C GLU A 239 11.02 13.89 -23.55
N ASP A 240 11.46 14.92 -24.26
CA ASP A 240 10.93 15.24 -25.61
C ASP A 240 11.30 14.16 -26.65
N ALA A 241 12.56 13.71 -26.67
CA ALA A 241 13.00 12.64 -27.59
C ALA A 241 12.32 11.30 -27.29
N ILE A 242 12.22 10.90 -26.00
CA ILE A 242 11.49 9.70 -25.57
C ILE A 242 10.00 9.82 -25.93
N GLY A 243 9.41 11.01 -25.76
CA GLY A 243 8.02 11.28 -26.13
C GLY A 243 7.76 11.10 -27.62
N ARG A 244 8.62 11.63 -28.49
CA ARG A 244 8.56 11.42 -29.95
C ARG A 244 8.71 9.94 -30.31
N PHE A 245 9.63 9.23 -29.66
CA PHE A 245 9.82 7.81 -29.87
C PHE A 245 8.54 7.01 -29.54
N PHE A 246 7.96 7.17 -28.35
CA PHE A 246 6.75 6.47 -27.95
C PHE A 246 5.53 6.84 -28.81
N ALA A 247 5.39 8.10 -29.21
CA ALA A 247 4.29 8.55 -30.07
C ALA A 247 4.24 7.87 -31.44
N THR A 248 5.31 7.18 -31.85
CA THR A 248 5.35 6.36 -33.09
C THR A 248 5.15 4.87 -32.85
N ARG A 249 4.88 4.43 -31.61
CA ARG A 249 4.67 3.04 -31.22
C ARG A 249 3.21 2.80 -30.89
N ASN A 250 2.75 1.55 -31.06
CA ASN A 250 1.43 1.12 -30.61
C ASN A 250 1.52 0.25 -29.34
N LYS A 251 0.38 -0.02 -28.69
CA LYS A 251 0.29 -0.84 -27.48
C LYS A 251 0.89 -2.23 -27.65
N GLN A 252 0.68 -2.87 -28.80
CA GLN A 252 1.19 -4.21 -29.07
C GLN A 252 2.72 -4.23 -29.15
N GLU A 253 3.34 -3.21 -29.77
CA GLU A 253 4.80 -3.07 -29.80
C GLU A 253 5.39 -2.89 -28.41
N ILE A 254 4.76 -2.07 -27.55
CA ILE A 254 5.20 -1.91 -26.16
C ILE A 254 5.08 -3.22 -25.39
N ALA A 255 3.96 -3.94 -25.51
CA ALA A 255 3.73 -5.21 -24.82
C ALA A 255 4.71 -6.32 -25.23
N THR A 256 5.18 -6.31 -26.48
CA THR A 256 6.08 -7.35 -27.00
C THR A 256 7.56 -6.95 -26.93
N GLU A 257 7.93 -5.80 -27.52
CA GLU A 257 9.32 -5.36 -27.58
C GLU A 257 9.83 -4.83 -26.23
N GLY A 258 8.97 -4.15 -25.47
CA GLY A 258 9.32 -3.72 -24.09
C GLY A 258 9.71 -4.91 -23.22
N LEU A 259 8.92 -5.97 -23.27
CA LEU A 259 9.18 -7.21 -22.55
C LEU A 259 10.44 -7.93 -23.05
N ARG A 260 10.54 -8.15 -24.36
CA ARG A 260 11.68 -8.83 -25.01
C ARG A 260 13.03 -8.14 -24.70
N ARG A 261 13.01 -6.81 -24.58
CA ARG A 261 14.20 -5.99 -24.31
C ARG A 261 14.44 -5.76 -22.82
N ALA A 262 13.55 -6.22 -21.97
CA ALA A 262 13.55 -5.93 -20.53
C ALA A 262 13.58 -4.42 -20.22
N ILE A 263 12.89 -3.61 -21.03
CA ILE A 263 12.69 -2.18 -20.79
C ILE A 263 11.58 -2.03 -19.75
N ASN A 264 11.75 -1.11 -18.80
CA ASN A 264 10.70 -0.76 -17.86
C ASN A 264 9.60 0.07 -18.55
N ALA A 265 8.92 -0.52 -19.52
CA ALA A 265 7.81 0.09 -20.23
C ALA A 265 6.65 -0.90 -20.28
N CYS A 266 5.46 -0.45 -19.92
CA CYS A 266 4.24 -1.26 -19.98
C CYS A 266 3.06 -0.45 -20.50
N VAL A 267 2.09 -1.16 -21.08
CA VAL A 267 0.86 -0.56 -21.59
C VAL A 267 0.00 -0.04 -20.43
N VAL A 268 -0.59 1.13 -20.61
CA VAL A 268 -1.68 1.61 -19.75
C VAL A 268 -2.98 0.98 -20.27
N ASN A 269 -3.41 -0.10 -19.63
CA ASN A 269 -4.55 -0.89 -20.05
C ASN A 269 -5.89 -0.17 -19.85
N GLU A 270 -6.82 -0.36 -20.79
CA GLU A 270 -8.25 -0.13 -20.58
C GLU A 270 -8.87 -1.32 -19.83
N PRO A 271 -10.05 -1.18 -19.20
CA PRO A 271 -10.71 -2.31 -18.53
C PRO A 271 -10.91 -3.55 -19.41
N ALA A 272 -11.18 -3.38 -20.70
CA ALA A 272 -11.29 -4.49 -21.67
C ALA A 272 -9.95 -5.21 -21.89
N ASP A 273 -8.82 -4.47 -21.93
CA ASP A 273 -7.48 -5.07 -22.03
C ASP A 273 -7.14 -5.89 -20.77
N VAL A 274 -7.59 -5.42 -19.59
CA VAL A 274 -7.40 -6.14 -18.33
C VAL A 274 -8.13 -7.48 -18.32
N LEU A 275 -9.40 -7.51 -18.75
CA LEU A 275 -10.19 -8.75 -18.86
C LEU A 275 -9.55 -9.77 -19.81
N ALA A 276 -8.91 -9.31 -20.89
CA ALA A 276 -8.24 -10.15 -21.88
C ALA A 276 -6.76 -10.44 -21.56
N HIS A 277 -6.27 -10.00 -20.38
CA HIS A 277 -4.83 -10.03 -20.12
C HIS A 277 -4.30 -11.46 -19.89
N PRO A 278 -3.32 -11.94 -20.72
CA PRO A 278 -2.89 -13.34 -20.71
C PRO A 278 -2.26 -13.78 -19.39
N HIS A 279 -1.62 -12.87 -18.65
CA HIS A 279 -1.04 -13.19 -17.36
C HIS A 279 -2.11 -13.49 -16.31
N LEU A 280 -3.18 -12.69 -16.26
CA LEU A 280 -4.30 -12.91 -15.34
C LEU A 280 -5.07 -14.20 -15.69
N ALA A 281 -5.27 -14.46 -16.98
CA ALA A 281 -5.87 -15.71 -17.45
C ALA A 281 -5.02 -16.93 -17.05
N ALA A 282 -3.70 -16.89 -17.26
CA ALA A 282 -2.79 -17.99 -16.90
C ALA A 282 -2.75 -18.26 -15.39
N ARG A 283 -3.06 -17.26 -14.56
CA ARG A 283 -3.18 -17.39 -13.10
C ARG A 283 -4.59 -17.79 -12.64
N GLY A 284 -5.55 -17.99 -13.56
CA GLY A 284 -6.94 -18.29 -13.23
C GLY A 284 -7.61 -17.19 -12.38
N PHE A 285 -7.25 -15.92 -12.63
CA PHE A 285 -7.70 -14.81 -11.79
C PHE A 285 -9.18 -14.48 -11.99
N PHE A 286 -9.69 -14.76 -13.18
CA PHE A 286 -11.09 -14.59 -13.59
C PHE A 286 -11.88 -15.91 -13.65
N ASP A 287 -11.33 -17.02 -13.11
CA ASP A 287 -12.01 -18.32 -13.05
C ASP A 287 -13.05 -18.33 -11.92
N THR A 288 -14.03 -17.46 -12.04
CA THR A 288 -15.10 -17.20 -11.07
C THR A 288 -16.45 -17.28 -11.77
N PRO A 289 -17.59 -17.51 -11.08
CA PRO A 289 -18.89 -17.64 -11.72
C PRO A 289 -19.33 -16.44 -12.56
N ASP A 290 -18.95 -15.22 -12.14
CA ASP A 290 -19.26 -13.97 -12.84
C ASP A 290 -18.13 -13.47 -13.76
N GLY A 291 -16.99 -14.18 -13.81
CA GLY A 291 -15.82 -13.77 -14.58
C GLY A 291 -15.12 -12.52 -14.04
N LEU A 292 -15.40 -12.12 -12.79
CA LEU A 292 -14.79 -10.97 -12.12
C LEU A 292 -13.86 -11.42 -10.98
N PRO A 293 -12.88 -10.60 -10.59
CA PRO A 293 -11.90 -11.02 -9.58
C PRO A 293 -12.53 -11.19 -8.19
N GLU A 294 -12.26 -12.32 -7.52
CA GLU A 294 -12.69 -12.58 -6.16
C GLU A 294 -11.53 -12.62 -5.16
N ARG A 295 -10.43 -13.35 -5.48
CA ARG A 295 -9.32 -13.55 -4.55
C ARG A 295 -8.39 -12.33 -4.48
N PHE A 296 -7.92 -12.00 -3.29
CA PHE A 296 -6.90 -10.96 -3.07
C PHE A 296 -5.47 -11.51 -3.05
N ALA A 297 -5.29 -12.79 -2.76
CA ALA A 297 -4.03 -13.51 -2.85
C ALA A 297 -4.28 -14.98 -3.14
N ALA A 298 -3.32 -15.67 -3.75
CA ALA A 298 -3.35 -17.12 -3.86
C ALA A 298 -2.76 -17.73 -2.58
N ILE A 299 -3.44 -18.75 -1.99
CA ILE A 299 -3.00 -19.39 -0.77
C ILE A 299 -2.89 -20.91 -0.99
N GLU A 300 -1.65 -21.40 -1.02
CA GLU A 300 -1.32 -22.81 -1.12
C GLU A 300 -1.19 -23.41 0.28
N ALA A 301 -1.97 -24.44 0.59
CA ALA A 301 -1.90 -25.13 1.88
C ALA A 301 -0.60 -25.94 2.01
N GLY A 302 0.02 -25.87 3.17
CA GLY A 302 1.16 -26.71 3.53
C GLY A 302 0.72 -28.13 3.97
N PRO A 303 1.66 -28.98 4.35
CA PRO A 303 1.34 -30.29 4.90
C PRO A 303 0.67 -30.15 6.27
N PRO A 304 -0.12 -31.16 6.71
CA PRO A 304 -0.54 -31.27 8.09
C PRO A 304 0.67 -31.31 9.03
N SER A 305 0.61 -30.59 10.13
CA SER A 305 1.65 -30.61 11.16
C SER A 305 1.06 -30.52 12.57
N ALA A 306 1.90 -30.68 13.58
CA ALA A 306 1.47 -30.51 14.96
C ALA A 306 0.99 -29.08 15.22
N ILE A 307 -0.05 -28.91 16.02
CA ILE A 307 -0.50 -27.61 16.50
C ILE A 307 0.65 -27.00 17.31
N PRO A 308 1.13 -25.79 16.97
CA PRO A 308 2.24 -25.18 17.67
C PRO A 308 1.84 -24.78 19.10
N ALA A 309 2.81 -24.82 20.00
CA ALA A 309 2.65 -24.24 21.33
C ALA A 309 2.48 -22.70 21.23
N GLU A 310 1.65 -22.15 22.09
CA GLU A 310 1.52 -20.70 22.20
C GLU A 310 2.79 -20.09 22.80
N HIS A 311 3.24 -19.01 22.22
CA HIS A 311 4.38 -18.27 22.75
C HIS A 311 3.91 -17.20 23.74
N ALA A 312 4.73 -16.94 24.76
CA ALA A 312 4.46 -15.86 25.71
C ALA A 312 4.33 -14.51 25.00
N ALA A 313 3.39 -13.72 25.48
CA ALA A 313 3.19 -12.35 24.98
C ALA A 313 4.42 -11.49 25.28
N ALA A 314 5.18 -11.14 24.26
CA ALA A 314 6.36 -10.28 24.40
C ALA A 314 5.99 -8.79 24.36
N ARG A 315 4.88 -8.42 23.71
CA ARG A 315 4.47 -7.04 23.45
C ARG A 315 2.95 -6.90 23.46
N PRO A 316 2.40 -5.72 23.78
CA PRO A 316 0.97 -5.48 23.65
C PRO A 316 0.56 -5.42 22.17
N GLY A 317 -0.65 -5.85 21.90
CA GLY A 317 -1.25 -5.85 20.57
C GLY A 317 -1.92 -7.17 20.21
N PRO A 318 -2.77 -7.15 19.16
CA PRO A 318 -3.55 -8.34 18.78
C PRO A 318 -2.67 -9.49 18.25
N LEU A 319 -1.49 -9.23 17.73
CA LEU A 319 -0.53 -10.24 17.25
C LEU A 319 0.57 -10.56 18.29
N SER A 320 0.34 -10.24 19.55
CA SER A 320 1.28 -10.57 20.62
C SER A 320 1.60 -12.07 20.66
N GLY A 321 2.89 -12.41 20.76
CA GLY A 321 3.41 -13.78 20.73
C GLY A 321 3.68 -14.34 19.33
N VAL A 322 3.27 -13.67 18.25
CA VAL A 322 3.63 -14.03 16.86
C VAL A 322 5.10 -13.67 16.60
N ARG A 323 5.82 -14.56 15.90
CA ARG A 323 7.23 -14.45 15.55
C ARG A 323 7.41 -14.35 14.03
N VAL A 324 8.02 -13.26 13.56
CA VAL A 324 8.16 -12.96 12.14
C VAL A 324 9.63 -12.87 11.76
N LEU A 325 10.03 -13.66 10.76
CA LEU A 325 11.33 -13.55 10.14
C LEU A 325 11.19 -12.75 8.83
N ASP A 326 11.84 -11.59 8.80
CA ASP A 326 11.67 -10.57 7.76
C ASP A 326 12.89 -10.56 6.82
N PHE A 327 12.73 -11.05 5.59
CA PHE A 327 13.71 -10.93 4.51
C PHE A 327 13.39 -9.78 3.54
N ALA A 328 12.31 -9.06 3.80
CA ALA A 328 11.81 -8.04 2.90
C ALA A 328 12.70 -6.78 2.88
N TRP A 329 12.60 -6.03 1.80
CA TRP A 329 13.29 -4.76 1.61
C TRP A 329 12.42 -3.75 0.87
N ALA A 330 12.85 -2.49 0.79
CA ALA A 330 12.13 -1.37 0.20
C ALA A 330 10.74 -1.17 0.85
N LEU A 331 9.63 -1.21 0.08
CA LEU A 331 8.31 -0.79 0.55
C LEU A 331 7.41 -1.96 0.96
N VAL A 332 6.93 -2.77 0.01
CA VAL A 332 5.84 -3.73 0.22
C VAL A 332 6.07 -4.65 1.42
N GLY A 333 7.15 -5.38 1.42
CA GLY A 333 7.43 -6.33 2.50
C GLY A 333 7.80 -5.62 3.81
N SER A 334 8.52 -4.47 3.74
CA SER A 334 8.88 -3.71 4.94
C SER A 334 7.65 -3.12 5.64
N ILE A 335 6.67 -2.59 4.89
CA ILE A 335 5.39 -2.12 5.46
C ILE A 335 4.57 -3.30 6.00
N THR A 336 4.58 -4.46 5.33
CA THR A 336 3.92 -5.67 5.82
C THR A 336 4.45 -6.05 7.20
N THR A 337 5.77 -6.20 7.34
CA THR A 337 6.40 -6.61 8.60
C THR A 337 6.38 -5.52 9.66
N LYS A 338 6.42 -4.22 9.26
CA LYS A 338 6.11 -3.09 10.13
C LYS A 338 4.69 -3.24 10.70
N THR A 339 3.69 -3.48 9.86
CA THR A 339 2.29 -3.63 10.28
C THR A 339 2.15 -4.77 11.27
N LEU A 340 2.74 -5.95 11.00
CA LEU A 340 2.72 -7.08 11.93
C LEU A 340 3.42 -6.73 13.26
N GLY A 341 4.58 -6.08 13.21
CA GLY A 341 5.34 -5.64 14.38
C GLY A 341 4.63 -4.57 15.20
N ASP A 342 4.08 -3.54 14.54
CA ASP A 342 3.29 -2.50 15.20
C ASP A 342 2.04 -3.08 15.89
N LEU A 343 1.46 -4.16 15.33
CA LEU A 343 0.35 -4.90 15.93
C LEU A 343 0.78 -5.92 17.02
N GLY A 344 2.04 -5.94 17.43
CA GLY A 344 2.52 -6.69 18.59
C GLY A 344 3.36 -7.93 18.28
N ALA A 345 3.61 -8.27 17.02
CA ALA A 345 4.50 -9.36 16.66
C ALA A 345 5.97 -9.04 16.97
N ASP A 346 6.76 -10.08 17.25
CA ASP A 346 8.21 -10.01 17.39
C ASP A 346 8.87 -10.21 16.02
N VAL A 347 9.42 -9.13 15.42
CA VAL A 347 9.95 -9.13 14.06
C VAL A 347 11.47 -9.09 14.07
N VAL A 348 12.11 -10.09 13.45
CA VAL A 348 13.56 -10.13 13.19
C VAL A 348 13.81 -9.90 11.70
N LYS A 349 14.34 -8.73 11.35
CA LYS A 349 14.71 -8.35 9.98
C LYS A 349 16.16 -8.76 9.70
N ILE A 350 16.33 -9.51 8.60
CA ILE A 350 17.65 -9.90 8.07
C ILE A 350 18.12 -8.85 7.07
N GLU A 351 19.27 -8.26 7.33
CA GLU A 351 19.89 -7.24 6.48
C GLU A 351 21.33 -7.65 6.08
N SER A 352 21.92 -6.95 5.13
CA SER A 352 23.34 -7.13 4.76
C SER A 352 24.00 -5.77 4.54
N ARG A 353 25.19 -5.60 5.11
CA ARG A 353 26.01 -4.38 4.89
C ARG A 353 26.53 -4.27 3.47
N THR A 354 26.69 -5.40 2.78
CA THR A 354 27.16 -5.43 1.38
C THR A 354 26.04 -5.18 0.37
N ARG A 355 24.78 -5.35 0.79
CA ARG A 355 23.59 -5.09 -0.02
C ARG A 355 22.51 -4.48 0.88
N PRO A 356 22.66 -3.21 1.27
CA PRO A 356 21.70 -2.54 2.13
C PRO A 356 20.31 -2.47 1.52
N ASP A 357 19.28 -2.41 2.37
CA ASP A 357 17.90 -2.10 1.99
C ASP A 357 17.86 -0.77 1.21
N LEU A 358 17.08 -0.70 0.12
CA LEU A 358 16.97 0.50 -0.72
C LEU A 358 16.50 1.72 0.08
N SER A 359 15.68 1.53 1.10
CA SER A 359 15.23 2.62 1.96
C SER A 359 16.37 3.22 2.83
N ARG A 360 17.47 2.47 3.04
CA ARG A 360 18.71 2.98 3.67
C ARG A 360 19.61 3.75 2.68
N LEU A 361 19.28 3.72 1.39
CA LEU A 361 19.99 4.46 0.34
C LEU A 361 19.18 5.64 -0.18
N ASP A 362 18.00 5.88 0.38
CA ASP A 362 17.09 6.92 -0.08
C ASP A 362 17.68 8.33 0.04
N VAL A 363 17.39 9.14 -0.98
CA VAL A 363 17.83 10.53 -1.09
C VAL A 363 16.66 11.53 -1.26
N GLN A 364 15.43 11.05 -1.13
CA GLN A 364 14.24 11.90 -1.34
C GLN A 364 14.06 12.94 -0.22
N VAL A 365 14.53 12.61 0.98
CA VAL A 365 14.53 13.50 2.13
C VAL A 365 15.98 13.87 2.47
N SER A 366 16.29 15.15 2.44
CA SER A 366 17.65 15.69 2.57
C SER A 366 18.08 15.79 4.04
N VAL A 367 18.27 14.67 4.73
CA VAL A 367 18.67 14.68 6.15
C VAL A 367 20.07 14.10 6.37
N SER A 368 20.66 13.49 5.34
CA SER A 368 21.99 12.90 5.46
C SER A 368 23.02 13.95 5.86
N ARG A 369 23.25 14.05 7.15
CA ARG A 369 24.30 14.92 7.72
C ARG A 369 25.67 14.26 7.61
N HIS A 370 25.73 12.93 7.48
CA HIS A 370 26.95 12.15 7.59
C HIS A 370 27.08 11.03 6.53
N GLY A 371 26.09 10.83 5.64
CA GLY A 371 26.13 9.76 4.61
C GLY A 371 26.05 8.34 5.16
N GLU A 372 25.62 8.15 6.39
CA GLU A 372 25.49 6.86 7.04
C GLU A 372 24.19 6.15 6.67
N LEU A 373 24.16 4.81 6.81
CA LEU A 373 22.99 3.99 6.49
C LEU A 373 21.84 4.13 7.50
N ASP A 374 22.14 4.67 8.70
CA ASP A 374 21.19 4.80 9.81
C ASP A 374 20.55 6.21 9.91
N ASP A 375 20.95 7.15 9.05
CA ASP A 375 20.45 8.52 9.00
C ASP A 375 19.33 8.74 7.96
N LYS A 376 18.60 7.67 7.61
CA LYS A 376 17.56 7.68 6.61
C LYS A 376 16.16 7.67 7.22
N PRO A 377 15.43 8.80 7.19
CA PRO A 377 14.06 8.88 7.71
C PRO A 377 13.12 7.85 7.07
N TRP A 378 13.31 7.56 5.79
CA TRP A 378 12.52 6.56 5.08
C TRP A 378 12.66 5.16 5.69
N PHE A 379 13.91 4.71 5.91
CA PHE A 379 14.13 3.43 6.57
C PHE A 379 13.51 3.41 7.98
N ALA A 380 13.76 4.45 8.77
CA ALA A 380 13.26 4.54 10.13
C ALA A 380 11.72 4.51 10.17
N HIS A 381 11.07 5.18 9.21
CA HIS A 381 9.61 5.19 9.11
C HIS A 381 9.02 3.83 8.70
N LEU A 382 9.65 3.11 7.78
CA LEU A 382 9.17 1.84 7.24
C LEU A 382 9.50 0.62 8.11
N ASN A 383 10.33 0.76 9.15
CA ASN A 383 10.86 -0.37 9.90
C ASN A 383 10.68 -0.22 11.42
N THR A 384 9.65 0.52 11.87
CA THR A 384 9.26 0.53 13.29
C THR A 384 8.95 -0.89 13.78
N SER A 385 9.11 -1.12 15.07
CA SER A 385 8.75 -2.37 15.74
C SER A 385 9.50 -3.62 15.25
N LYS A 386 10.77 -3.44 14.79
CA LYS A 386 11.63 -4.54 14.33
C LYS A 386 12.94 -4.59 15.08
N ARG A 387 13.55 -5.79 15.11
CA ARG A 387 14.94 -6.03 15.46
C ARG A 387 15.75 -6.30 14.20
N SER A 388 16.90 -5.64 14.01
CA SER A 388 17.77 -5.82 12.84
C SER A 388 18.93 -6.76 13.16
N VAL A 389 19.15 -7.71 12.27
CA VAL A 389 20.26 -8.66 12.27
C VAL A 389 20.98 -8.56 10.93
N THR A 390 22.29 -8.26 10.94
CA THR A 390 23.10 -8.34 9.74
C THR A 390 23.63 -9.76 9.53
N LEU A 391 23.50 -10.27 8.29
CA LEU A 391 23.89 -11.63 7.95
C LEU A 391 24.29 -11.72 6.47
N ASP A 392 25.49 -12.25 6.19
CA ASP A 392 25.89 -12.58 4.83
C ASP A 392 25.32 -13.95 4.43
N LEU A 393 24.22 -13.97 3.71
CA LEU A 393 23.56 -15.19 3.24
C LEU A 393 24.41 -16.05 2.28
N LYS A 394 25.54 -15.52 1.77
CA LYS A 394 26.48 -16.27 0.95
C LYS A 394 27.51 -17.03 1.79
N ASN A 395 27.66 -16.65 3.06
CA ASN A 395 28.57 -17.35 3.97
C ASN A 395 27.89 -18.64 4.49
N PRO A 396 28.49 -19.83 4.32
CA PRO A 396 27.88 -21.08 4.77
C PRO A 396 27.57 -21.12 6.27
N ASP A 397 28.34 -20.42 7.09
CA ASP A 397 28.12 -20.33 8.54
C ASP A 397 26.89 -19.47 8.92
N ALA A 398 26.32 -18.75 7.98
CA ALA A 398 25.04 -18.06 8.18
C ALA A 398 23.91 -19.02 8.60
N TRP A 399 23.97 -20.28 8.17
CA TRP A 399 23.00 -21.31 8.53
C TRP A 399 22.98 -21.65 10.02
N LYS A 400 24.01 -21.29 10.78
CA LYS A 400 24.03 -21.42 12.25
C LYS A 400 23.01 -20.48 12.92
N LEU A 401 22.64 -19.38 12.23
CA LEU A 401 21.57 -18.47 12.67
C LEU A 401 20.27 -18.75 11.92
N LEU A 402 20.35 -18.97 10.60
CA LEU A 402 19.15 -19.14 9.77
C LEU A 402 18.27 -20.30 10.21
N ARG A 403 18.86 -21.48 10.44
CA ARG A 403 18.09 -22.65 10.83
C ARG A 403 17.33 -22.45 12.15
N PRO A 404 17.96 -22.01 13.27
CA PRO A 404 17.23 -21.69 14.50
C PRO A 404 16.19 -20.58 14.33
N LEU A 405 16.43 -19.57 13.48
CA LEU A 405 15.48 -18.50 13.18
C LEU A 405 14.26 -19.02 12.41
N ILE A 406 14.44 -19.97 11.47
CA ILE A 406 13.32 -20.60 10.75
C ILE A 406 12.49 -21.50 11.70
N GLU A 407 13.17 -22.25 12.59
CA GLU A 407 12.50 -23.06 13.63
C GLU A 407 11.74 -22.18 14.62
N TRP A 408 12.25 -20.99 14.94
CA TRP A 408 11.64 -20.01 15.83
C TRP A 408 10.43 -19.29 15.21
N ALA A 409 10.44 -19.05 13.89
CA ALA A 409 9.47 -18.22 13.21
C ALA A 409 8.10 -18.89 13.05
N ASP A 410 7.03 -18.11 13.18
CA ASP A 410 5.66 -18.47 12.76
C ASP A 410 5.40 -18.04 11.32
N VAL A 411 5.97 -16.88 10.92
CA VAL A 411 5.79 -16.26 9.61
C VAL A 411 7.15 -15.89 9.02
N VAL A 412 7.33 -16.15 7.73
CA VAL A 412 8.43 -15.60 6.91
C VAL A 412 7.82 -14.67 5.88
N VAL A 413 8.36 -13.44 5.78
CA VAL A 413 7.92 -12.44 4.78
C VAL A 413 9.07 -12.10 3.85
N GLU A 414 8.79 -12.08 2.55
CA GLU A 414 9.74 -11.67 1.51
C GLU A 414 9.04 -10.92 0.37
N ASN A 415 9.79 -10.14 -0.40
CA ASN A 415 9.29 -9.46 -1.60
C ASN A 415 10.36 -9.38 -2.71
N PHE A 416 11.15 -10.44 -2.85
CA PHE A 416 12.10 -10.55 -3.95
C PHE A 416 11.42 -10.98 -5.27
N SER A 417 12.17 -10.91 -6.35
CA SER A 417 11.73 -11.50 -7.62
C SER A 417 11.49 -13.00 -7.44
N PRO A 418 10.42 -13.57 -8.01
CA PRO A 418 10.06 -14.97 -7.87
C PRO A 418 11.23 -15.93 -8.09
N GLY A 419 11.28 -16.98 -7.26
CA GLY A 419 12.34 -17.96 -7.26
C GLY A 419 13.67 -17.53 -6.60
N THR A 420 13.82 -16.27 -6.18
CA THR A 420 15.04 -15.81 -5.50
C THR A 420 15.27 -16.55 -4.19
N MET A 421 14.23 -16.64 -3.35
CA MET A 421 14.32 -17.38 -2.08
C MET A 421 14.67 -18.86 -2.30
N ALA A 422 14.07 -19.51 -3.30
CA ALA A 422 14.36 -20.91 -3.63
C ALA A 422 15.84 -21.10 -4.09
N ARG A 423 16.38 -20.16 -4.89
CA ARG A 423 17.78 -20.22 -5.34
C ARG A 423 18.80 -20.14 -4.21
N ILE A 424 18.44 -19.56 -3.07
CA ILE A 424 19.30 -19.46 -1.89
C ILE A 424 18.94 -20.47 -0.80
N GLY A 425 18.06 -21.46 -1.10
CA GLY A 425 17.65 -22.51 -0.17
C GLY A 425 16.67 -22.06 0.91
N LEU A 426 15.93 -20.96 0.68
CA LEU A 426 14.95 -20.38 1.59
C LEU A 426 13.55 -20.28 0.96
N GLY A 427 13.27 -21.04 -0.11
CA GLY A 427 11.94 -21.15 -0.70
C GLY A 427 10.95 -21.86 0.23
N TYR A 428 9.65 -21.77 -0.05
CA TYR A 428 8.64 -22.40 0.81
C TYR A 428 8.88 -23.91 1.01
N ALA A 429 9.34 -24.62 -0.03
CA ALA A 429 9.69 -26.04 0.08
C ALA A 429 10.81 -26.30 1.09
N ASP A 430 11.83 -25.42 1.12
CA ASP A 430 12.96 -25.51 2.03
C ASP A 430 12.54 -25.18 3.47
N LEU A 431 11.78 -24.08 3.62
CA LEU A 431 11.31 -23.63 4.94
C LEU A 431 10.39 -24.64 5.61
N LYS A 432 9.42 -25.24 4.89
CA LYS A 432 8.53 -26.26 5.43
C LYS A 432 9.20 -27.59 5.76
N ALA A 433 10.37 -27.87 5.17
CA ALA A 433 11.19 -29.02 5.55
C ALA A 433 11.84 -28.85 6.94
N ILE A 434 12.08 -27.61 7.37
CA ILE A 434 12.61 -27.26 8.69
C ILE A 434 11.48 -27.03 9.70
N ASN A 435 10.46 -26.26 9.30
CA ASN A 435 9.31 -25.90 10.11
C ASN A 435 8.01 -26.20 9.32
N PRO A 436 7.42 -27.40 9.44
CA PRO A 436 6.27 -27.82 8.62
C PRO A 436 5.03 -26.91 8.75
N GLY A 437 4.89 -26.24 9.88
CA GLY A 437 3.78 -25.30 10.14
C GLY A 437 4.06 -23.85 9.70
N ILE A 438 5.16 -23.57 9.03
CA ILE A 438 5.54 -22.20 8.66
C ILE A 438 4.51 -21.54 7.72
N VAL A 439 4.22 -20.28 7.94
CA VAL A 439 3.47 -19.43 7.02
C VAL A 439 4.48 -18.59 6.24
N MET A 440 4.57 -18.76 4.92
CA MET A 440 5.38 -17.90 4.06
C MET A 440 4.46 -16.91 3.33
N VAL A 441 4.84 -15.63 3.33
CA VAL A 441 4.10 -14.57 2.64
C VAL A 441 5.03 -13.87 1.66
N SER A 442 4.76 -14.07 0.37
CA SER A 442 5.54 -13.52 -0.73
C SER A 442 4.75 -12.40 -1.43
N GLY A 443 5.37 -11.23 -1.58
CA GLY A 443 4.81 -10.10 -2.31
C GLY A 443 5.64 -9.79 -3.56
N SER A 444 5.00 -9.70 -4.73
CA SER A 444 5.68 -9.29 -5.97
C SER A 444 4.72 -8.57 -6.90
N VAL A 445 5.26 -7.89 -7.93
CA VAL A 445 4.40 -7.15 -8.87
C VAL A 445 3.42 -8.07 -9.58
N TYR A 446 3.88 -9.22 -10.05
CA TYR A 446 3.08 -10.12 -10.89
C TYR A 446 2.66 -11.43 -10.18
N GLY A 447 3.07 -11.67 -8.94
CA GLY A 447 2.89 -12.95 -8.26
C GLY A 447 3.98 -13.96 -8.60
N GLN A 448 3.94 -15.13 -7.94
CA GLN A 448 4.98 -16.15 -8.01
C GLN A 448 4.90 -17.03 -9.28
N SER A 449 3.83 -16.90 -10.08
CA SER A 449 3.58 -17.73 -11.27
C SER A 449 2.99 -16.91 -12.42
N GLY A 450 2.92 -17.55 -13.61
CA GLY A 450 2.37 -16.93 -14.81
C GLY A 450 3.43 -16.29 -15.72
N PRO A 451 3.07 -15.89 -16.94
CA PRO A 451 4.01 -15.43 -17.97
C PRO A 451 4.90 -14.24 -17.59
N LEU A 452 4.39 -13.32 -16.73
CA LEU A 452 5.13 -12.14 -16.29
C LEU A 452 5.86 -12.33 -14.96
N ALA A 453 5.81 -13.51 -14.33
CA ALA A 453 6.34 -13.69 -12.97
C ALA A 453 7.83 -13.32 -12.83
N GLN A 454 8.63 -13.53 -13.87
CA GLN A 454 10.07 -13.23 -13.88
C GLN A 454 10.38 -11.81 -14.38
N GLU A 455 9.35 -11.08 -14.80
CA GLU A 455 9.54 -9.73 -15.34
C GLU A 455 9.75 -8.72 -14.23
N TRP A 456 10.53 -7.70 -14.56
CA TRP A 456 10.76 -6.60 -13.65
C TRP A 456 9.60 -5.59 -13.72
N GLY A 457 9.19 -5.09 -12.57
CA GLY A 457 8.14 -4.07 -12.49
C GLY A 457 8.24 -3.28 -11.18
N ILE A 458 7.55 -2.15 -11.19
CA ILE A 458 7.40 -1.25 -10.03
C ILE A 458 5.92 -0.93 -9.85
N ASP A 459 5.56 -0.17 -8.82
CA ASP A 459 4.17 0.24 -8.56
C ASP A 459 3.46 0.84 -9.79
N GLY A 460 4.12 1.76 -10.50
CA GLY A 460 3.56 2.36 -11.71
C GLY A 460 3.17 1.34 -12.78
N THR A 461 3.88 0.20 -12.84
CA THR A 461 3.53 -0.94 -13.70
C THR A 461 2.20 -1.57 -13.26
N GLY A 462 2.03 -1.83 -11.96
CA GLY A 462 0.79 -2.38 -11.40
C GLY A 462 -0.41 -1.45 -11.67
N GLY A 463 -0.23 -0.15 -11.45
CA GLY A 463 -1.25 0.87 -11.74
C GLY A 463 -1.61 0.98 -13.22
N ALA A 464 -0.62 0.91 -14.13
CA ALA A 464 -0.83 0.97 -15.56
C ALA A 464 -1.58 -0.28 -16.08
N LEU A 465 -1.10 -1.46 -15.72
CA LEU A 465 -1.67 -2.73 -16.20
C LEU A 465 -3.07 -3.00 -15.64
N SER A 466 -3.40 -2.51 -14.43
CA SER A 466 -4.71 -2.74 -13.81
C SER A 466 -5.85 -1.91 -14.39
N GLY A 467 -5.57 -0.93 -15.26
CA GLY A 467 -6.55 0.03 -15.75
C GLY A 467 -6.75 1.26 -14.85
N ARG A 468 -6.21 1.26 -13.63
CA ARG A 468 -6.33 2.38 -12.68
C ARG A 468 -5.77 3.67 -13.26
N THR A 469 -4.56 3.62 -13.81
CA THR A 469 -3.93 4.79 -14.44
C THR A 469 -4.76 5.31 -15.61
N PHE A 470 -5.31 4.42 -16.46
CA PHE A 470 -6.16 4.83 -17.58
C PHE A 470 -7.39 5.63 -17.14
N LEU A 471 -8.03 5.21 -16.05
CA LEU A 471 -9.28 5.80 -15.55
C LEU A 471 -9.07 7.02 -14.64
N THR A 472 -7.83 7.28 -14.18
CA THR A 472 -7.53 8.43 -13.33
C THR A 472 -7.15 9.65 -14.17
N GLY A 473 -7.85 10.76 -13.98
CA GLY A 473 -7.62 12.03 -14.68
C GLY A 473 -8.91 12.71 -15.14
N TYR A 474 -8.76 13.69 -15.98
CA TYR A 474 -9.87 14.50 -16.47
C TYR A 474 -10.47 13.92 -17.76
N PRO A 475 -11.76 14.16 -18.05
CA PRO A 475 -12.42 13.67 -19.28
C PRO A 475 -11.77 14.19 -20.57
N ASP A 476 -11.20 15.38 -20.53
CA ASP A 476 -10.68 16.14 -21.66
C ASP A 476 -9.15 16.04 -21.85
N SER A 477 -8.46 15.26 -21.00
CA SER A 477 -6.99 15.11 -21.08
C SER A 477 -6.52 13.66 -20.96
N GLY A 478 -5.20 13.45 -20.98
CA GLY A 478 -4.59 12.14 -20.77
C GLY A 478 -4.69 11.64 -19.32
N PRO A 479 -4.24 10.41 -19.07
CA PRO A 479 -4.13 9.89 -17.71
C PRO A 479 -3.16 10.69 -16.87
N VAL A 480 -3.43 10.79 -15.56
CA VAL A 480 -2.51 11.36 -14.58
C VAL A 480 -2.02 10.29 -13.61
N ILE A 481 -0.85 10.50 -13.03
CA ILE A 481 -0.34 9.64 -11.97
C ILE A 481 -0.92 10.12 -10.65
N PRO A 482 -1.55 9.22 -9.88
CA PRO A 482 -1.98 9.56 -8.54
C PRO A 482 -0.77 9.81 -7.63
N GLY A 483 -0.66 11.02 -7.12
CA GLY A 483 0.17 11.37 -5.99
C GLY A 483 1.67 11.15 -6.12
N ALA A 484 2.34 11.44 -5.00
CA ALA A 484 3.77 11.21 -4.80
C ALA A 484 4.07 9.84 -4.21
N VAL A 485 3.08 8.97 -4.09
CA VAL A 485 3.21 7.68 -3.39
C VAL A 485 2.83 6.53 -4.32
N PRO A 486 3.69 5.53 -4.42
CA PRO A 486 3.36 4.27 -5.09
C PRO A 486 2.17 3.60 -4.39
N TYR A 487 0.99 3.60 -5.01
CA TYR A 487 -0.24 3.11 -4.39
C TYR A 487 -0.23 1.59 -4.13
N GLY A 488 0.25 0.80 -5.10
CA GLY A 488 0.39 -0.63 -4.95
C GLY A 488 1.31 -1.00 -3.80
N ASP A 489 2.41 -0.25 -3.64
CA ASP A 489 3.39 -0.46 -2.58
C ASP A 489 2.83 -0.20 -1.17
N VAL A 490 1.75 0.57 -1.03
CA VAL A 490 1.14 0.88 0.28
C VAL A 490 -0.13 0.07 0.56
N ILE A 491 -0.81 -0.50 -0.46
CA ILE A 491 -2.01 -1.31 -0.26
C ILE A 491 -1.72 -2.80 -0.14
N VAL A 492 -0.82 -3.34 -0.95
CA VAL A 492 -0.42 -4.76 -0.93
C VAL A 492 0.03 -5.22 0.45
N PRO A 493 0.79 -4.43 1.23
CA PRO A 493 1.18 -4.79 2.59
C PRO A 493 0.03 -5.19 3.51
N PHE A 494 -1.10 -4.51 3.42
CA PHE A 494 -2.26 -4.81 4.26
C PHE A 494 -2.99 -6.08 3.80
N VAL A 495 -3.02 -6.38 2.50
CA VAL A 495 -3.47 -7.69 2.00
C VAL A 495 -2.57 -8.80 2.53
N MET A 496 -1.24 -8.63 2.47
CA MET A 496 -0.27 -9.59 2.99
C MET A 496 -0.44 -9.79 4.51
N ALA A 497 -0.59 -8.71 5.27
CA ALA A 497 -0.81 -8.77 6.72
C ALA A 497 -2.15 -9.45 7.07
N ALA A 498 -3.22 -9.17 6.32
CA ALA A 498 -4.51 -9.81 6.51
C ALA A 498 -4.45 -11.32 6.23
N CYS A 499 -3.82 -11.72 5.12
CA CYS A 499 -3.62 -13.14 4.80
C CYS A 499 -2.74 -13.84 5.83
N ALA A 500 -1.68 -13.18 6.33
CA ALA A 500 -0.85 -13.70 7.41
C ALA A 500 -1.66 -13.93 8.70
N GLY A 501 -2.49 -12.95 9.11
CA GLY A 501 -3.36 -13.08 10.30
C GLY A 501 -4.37 -14.24 10.18
N ALA A 502 -5.01 -14.37 9.01
CA ALA A 502 -5.93 -15.48 8.73
C ALA A 502 -5.21 -16.85 8.75
N ALA A 503 -4.03 -16.93 8.13
CA ALA A 503 -3.21 -18.14 8.10
C ALA A 503 -2.70 -18.54 9.50
N LEU A 504 -2.29 -17.56 10.31
CA LEU A 504 -1.86 -17.79 11.70
C LEU A 504 -2.98 -18.38 12.56
N GLN A 505 -4.21 -17.85 12.46
CA GLN A 505 -5.35 -18.42 13.19
C GLN A 505 -5.70 -19.82 12.70
N HIS A 506 -5.65 -20.05 11.38
CA HIS A 506 -5.86 -21.39 10.83
C HIS A 506 -4.78 -22.37 11.32
N ARG A 507 -3.51 -21.99 11.27
CA ARG A 507 -2.37 -22.76 11.81
C ARG A 507 -2.53 -23.08 13.30
N ARG A 508 -3.00 -22.11 14.08
CA ARG A 508 -3.26 -22.29 15.52
C ARG A 508 -4.31 -23.39 15.80
N LEU A 509 -5.28 -23.53 14.92
CA LEU A 509 -6.35 -24.55 15.06
C LEU A 509 -5.98 -25.91 14.47
N THR A 510 -5.15 -25.95 13.43
CA THR A 510 -4.91 -27.14 12.60
C THR A 510 -3.46 -27.61 12.55
N GLY A 511 -2.53 -26.77 12.98
CA GLY A 511 -1.09 -26.96 12.77
C GLY A 511 -0.62 -26.63 11.34
N GLN A 512 -1.52 -26.50 10.38
CA GLN A 512 -1.18 -26.37 8.96
C GLN A 512 -0.69 -24.97 8.60
N GLY A 513 0.54 -24.88 8.08
CA GLY A 513 1.08 -23.66 7.46
C GLY A 513 0.60 -23.47 6.02
N CYS A 514 1.10 -22.42 5.35
CA CYS A 514 0.75 -22.14 3.96
C CYS A 514 1.79 -21.24 3.28
N HIS A 515 1.70 -21.17 1.94
CA HIS A 515 2.35 -20.12 1.16
C HIS A 515 1.29 -19.16 0.61
N VAL A 516 1.45 -17.89 0.93
CA VAL A 516 0.62 -16.79 0.42
C VAL A 516 1.38 -16.08 -0.70
N ASP A 517 0.80 -16.05 -1.89
CA ASP A 517 1.30 -15.32 -3.07
C ASP A 517 0.42 -14.10 -3.32
N ALA A 518 0.92 -12.92 -2.99
CA ALA A 518 0.26 -11.63 -3.17
C ALA A 518 0.82 -10.91 -4.39
N SER A 519 0.00 -10.76 -5.43
CA SER A 519 0.34 -10.04 -6.65
C SER A 519 -0.18 -8.60 -6.60
N MET A 520 0.71 -7.61 -6.71
CA MET A 520 0.32 -6.20 -6.78
C MET A 520 -0.63 -5.94 -7.95
N PHE A 521 -0.36 -6.54 -9.12
CA PHE A 521 -1.22 -6.41 -10.29
C PHE A 521 -2.64 -6.91 -10.00
N GLU A 522 -2.78 -8.13 -9.44
CA GLU A 522 -4.10 -8.71 -9.09
C GLU A 522 -4.85 -7.83 -8.06
N ILE A 523 -4.15 -7.30 -7.04
CA ILE A 523 -4.75 -6.45 -6.01
C ILE A 523 -5.21 -5.10 -6.59
N CYS A 524 -4.41 -4.49 -7.47
CA CYS A 524 -4.84 -3.27 -8.17
C CYS A 524 -6.04 -3.53 -9.10
N VAL A 525 -6.13 -4.71 -9.72
CA VAL A 525 -7.30 -5.11 -10.53
C VAL A 525 -8.55 -5.31 -9.67
N GLN A 526 -8.42 -5.80 -8.43
CA GLN A 526 -9.56 -5.90 -7.49
C GLN A 526 -10.25 -4.55 -7.25
N GLN A 527 -9.50 -3.46 -7.20
CA GLN A 527 -10.05 -2.11 -7.08
C GLN A 527 -10.86 -1.72 -8.31
N MET A 528 -10.48 -2.19 -9.49
CA MET A 528 -11.14 -1.85 -10.76
C MET A 528 -12.38 -2.73 -11.06
N ARG A 529 -12.78 -3.62 -10.17
CA ARG A 529 -13.90 -4.56 -10.38
C ARG A 529 -15.18 -3.91 -10.92
N PRO A 530 -15.65 -2.74 -10.45
CA PRO A 530 -16.84 -2.09 -11.03
C PRO A 530 -16.70 -1.74 -12.51
N TYR A 531 -15.53 -1.24 -12.91
CA TYR A 531 -15.24 -0.90 -14.30
C TYR A 531 -15.04 -2.14 -15.20
N LEU A 532 -14.56 -3.24 -14.60
CA LEU A 532 -14.48 -4.52 -15.30
C LEU A 532 -15.88 -5.08 -15.58
N ALA A 533 -16.81 -4.97 -14.63
CA ALA A 533 -18.21 -5.36 -14.83
C ALA A 533 -18.88 -4.53 -15.95
N GLN A 534 -18.65 -3.22 -15.99
CA GLN A 534 -19.10 -2.36 -17.08
C GLN A 534 -18.51 -2.80 -18.43
N ALA A 535 -17.20 -3.11 -18.46
CA ALA A 535 -16.55 -3.58 -19.70
C ALA A 535 -17.10 -4.94 -20.17
N GLN A 536 -17.41 -5.87 -19.25
CA GLN A 536 -18.08 -7.14 -19.58
C GLN A 536 -19.49 -6.91 -20.17
N ALA A 537 -20.21 -5.89 -19.68
CA ALA A 537 -21.51 -5.48 -20.23
C ALA A 537 -21.41 -4.77 -21.59
N GLY A 538 -20.20 -4.61 -22.14
CA GLY A 538 -19.96 -3.95 -23.43
C GLY A 538 -19.82 -2.43 -23.35
N GLU A 539 -19.77 -1.86 -22.14
CA GLU A 539 -19.51 -0.45 -21.94
C GLU A 539 -18.01 -0.12 -22.11
N ARG A 540 -17.70 1.16 -22.29
CA ARG A 540 -16.33 1.66 -22.37
C ARG A 540 -16.08 2.71 -21.28
N PRO A 541 -15.76 2.29 -20.07
CA PRO A 541 -15.46 3.22 -18.99
C PRO A 541 -14.37 4.23 -19.38
N ARG A 542 -14.59 5.49 -19.01
CA ARG A 542 -13.68 6.60 -19.32
C ARG A 542 -13.35 7.37 -18.04
N ARG A 543 -12.37 8.25 -18.11
CA ARG A 543 -12.08 9.21 -17.03
C ARG A 543 -13.28 10.10 -16.79
N SER A 544 -13.71 10.21 -15.54
CA SER A 544 -14.86 11.02 -15.12
C SER A 544 -14.45 12.24 -14.28
N GLY A 545 -13.16 12.46 -14.06
CA GLY A 545 -12.72 13.50 -13.12
C GLY A 545 -13.19 13.16 -11.71
N ASN A 546 -13.85 14.14 -11.08
CA ASN A 546 -14.45 13.95 -9.75
C ASN A 546 -15.90 13.45 -9.80
N ALA A 547 -16.53 13.42 -10.97
CA ALA A 547 -17.93 13.01 -11.09
C ALA A 547 -18.14 11.55 -10.70
N ASP A 548 -19.26 11.28 -10.04
CA ASP A 548 -19.70 9.95 -9.65
C ASP A 548 -21.20 9.81 -9.93
N PRO A 549 -21.63 8.84 -10.76
CA PRO A 549 -23.04 8.67 -11.08
C PRO A 549 -23.91 8.18 -9.91
N ALA A 550 -23.30 7.70 -8.83
CA ALA A 550 -24.02 7.20 -7.65
C ALA A 550 -24.50 8.32 -6.71
N VAL A 551 -24.10 9.58 -6.94
CA VAL A 551 -24.46 10.73 -6.11
C VAL A 551 -25.06 11.85 -6.96
N ALA A 552 -25.86 12.73 -6.35
CA ALA A 552 -26.50 13.83 -7.06
C ALA A 552 -25.47 14.84 -7.63
N MET A 553 -24.37 15.08 -6.91
CA MET A 553 -23.24 15.90 -7.36
C MET A 553 -22.02 15.64 -6.47
N GLN A 554 -20.86 15.58 -7.06
CA GLN A 554 -19.61 15.79 -6.33
C GLN A 554 -18.55 16.47 -7.20
N ASP A 555 -17.83 17.41 -6.62
CA ASP A 555 -16.71 18.08 -7.28
C ASP A 555 -15.83 18.81 -6.25
N VAL A 556 -14.77 19.45 -6.78
CA VAL A 556 -13.82 20.25 -6.03
C VAL A 556 -13.95 21.71 -6.46
N PHE A 557 -14.16 22.58 -5.51
CA PHE A 557 -14.38 24.01 -5.72
C PHE A 557 -13.21 24.84 -5.18
N PRO A 558 -12.85 25.97 -5.83
CA PRO A 558 -11.79 26.85 -5.35
C PRO A 558 -12.18 27.49 -4.02
N ALA A 559 -11.21 27.68 -3.13
CA ALA A 559 -11.34 28.47 -1.90
C ALA A 559 -10.40 29.68 -1.95
N ALA A 560 -10.52 30.60 -1.01
CA ALA A 560 -9.60 31.74 -0.91
C ALA A 560 -8.17 31.29 -0.63
N GLY A 561 -7.20 31.87 -1.31
CA GLY A 561 -5.78 31.53 -1.20
C GLY A 561 -5.22 30.84 -2.44
N GLU A 562 -3.89 30.67 -2.46
CA GLU A 562 -3.20 30.04 -3.58
C GLU A 562 -3.36 28.52 -3.53
N ASP A 563 -3.90 27.93 -4.60
CA ASP A 563 -4.12 26.49 -4.77
C ASP A 563 -4.90 25.85 -3.58
N ARG A 564 -5.92 26.58 -3.05
CA ARG A 564 -6.81 26.12 -1.99
C ARG A 564 -8.15 25.64 -2.56
N TRP A 565 -8.64 24.51 -2.07
CA TRP A 565 -9.78 23.81 -2.64
C TRP A 565 -10.63 23.13 -1.56
N VAL A 566 -11.93 23.00 -1.81
CA VAL A 566 -12.87 22.27 -0.97
C VAL A 566 -13.58 21.21 -1.80
N ALA A 567 -13.59 19.98 -1.33
CA ALA A 567 -14.37 18.88 -1.89
C ALA A 567 -15.80 18.92 -1.33
N ILE A 568 -16.80 18.80 -2.19
CA ILE A 568 -18.21 18.79 -1.82
C ILE A 568 -18.91 17.59 -2.48
N THR A 569 -19.73 16.86 -1.73
CA THR A 569 -20.54 15.76 -2.23
C THR A 569 -21.99 15.94 -1.76
N LEU A 570 -22.94 15.85 -2.70
CA LEU A 570 -24.38 15.84 -2.46
C LEU A 570 -24.91 14.45 -2.82
N PHE A 571 -25.54 13.79 -1.88
CA PHE A 571 -26.07 12.44 -2.11
C PHE A 571 -27.45 12.43 -2.77
N ASP A 572 -28.24 13.50 -2.59
CA ASP A 572 -29.59 13.64 -3.14
C ASP A 572 -29.93 15.08 -3.53
N ASP A 573 -31.07 15.25 -4.18
CA ASP A 573 -31.53 16.57 -4.63
C ASP A 573 -31.98 17.50 -3.46
N ALA A 574 -32.37 16.95 -2.32
CA ALA A 574 -32.68 17.76 -1.14
C ALA A 574 -31.41 18.42 -0.57
N GLU A 575 -30.28 17.77 -0.68
CA GLU A 575 -28.96 18.37 -0.34
C GLU A 575 -28.58 19.47 -1.34
N ARG A 576 -28.92 19.32 -2.62
CA ARG A 576 -28.75 20.35 -3.65
C ARG A 576 -29.54 21.61 -3.32
N GLU A 577 -30.79 21.45 -2.96
CA GLU A 577 -31.63 22.59 -2.55
C GLU A 577 -31.09 23.33 -1.33
N ARG A 578 -30.58 22.60 -0.31
CA ARG A 578 -29.92 23.21 0.87
C ARG A 578 -28.65 23.96 0.49
N LEU A 579 -27.85 23.40 -0.41
CA LEU A 579 -26.64 24.04 -0.91
C LEU A 579 -27.00 25.37 -1.61
N GLU A 580 -27.92 25.33 -2.55
CA GLU A 580 -28.36 26.53 -3.32
C GLU A 580 -28.96 27.63 -2.42
N GLN A 581 -29.68 27.25 -1.37
CA GLN A 581 -30.18 28.22 -0.37
C GLN A 581 -29.04 28.92 0.38
N LEU A 582 -27.94 28.24 0.65
CA LEU A 582 -26.78 28.80 1.36
C LEU A 582 -25.89 29.62 0.43
N THR A 583 -25.58 29.10 -0.77
CA THR A 583 -24.54 29.63 -1.65
C THR A 583 -25.08 30.50 -2.79
N GLY A 584 -26.39 30.42 -3.07
CA GLY A 584 -26.95 30.84 -4.34
C GLY A 584 -26.57 29.88 -5.48
N PRO A 585 -26.86 30.23 -6.74
CA PRO A 585 -26.66 29.32 -7.88
C PRO A 585 -25.18 29.14 -8.28
N ASP A 586 -24.30 30.03 -7.85
CA ASP A 586 -22.87 29.97 -8.19
C ASP A 586 -22.02 29.53 -6.96
N VAL A 587 -21.96 28.23 -6.75
CA VAL A 587 -21.19 27.62 -5.66
C VAL A 587 -19.71 27.99 -5.76
N ALA A 588 -19.15 28.05 -6.97
CA ALA A 588 -17.74 28.35 -7.17
C ALA A 588 -17.38 29.78 -6.76
N ALA A 589 -18.22 30.75 -7.09
CA ALA A 589 -18.02 32.13 -6.66
C ALA A 589 -18.18 32.28 -5.13
N TRP A 590 -19.14 31.55 -4.53
CA TRP A 590 -19.36 31.56 -3.09
C TRP A 590 -18.16 30.98 -2.31
N THR A 591 -17.59 29.87 -2.77
CA THR A 591 -16.44 29.22 -2.15
C THR A 591 -15.15 30.02 -2.35
N ALA A 592 -14.88 30.52 -3.57
CA ALA A 592 -13.68 31.29 -3.88
C ALA A 592 -13.50 32.55 -3.03
N ALA A 593 -14.59 33.08 -2.47
CA ALA A 593 -14.58 34.27 -1.62
C ALA A 593 -14.34 33.96 -0.12
N ARG A 594 -14.12 32.69 0.26
CA ARG A 594 -14.05 32.22 1.67
C ARG A 594 -12.89 31.28 1.89
N GLU A 595 -12.41 31.23 3.14
CA GLU A 595 -11.42 30.24 3.57
C GLU A 595 -12.02 28.83 3.68
N GLU A 596 -11.21 27.80 3.46
CA GLU A 596 -11.61 26.40 3.47
C GLU A 596 -12.35 26.01 4.76
N GLY A 597 -11.85 26.46 5.93
CA GLY A 597 -12.45 26.15 7.23
C GLY A 597 -13.86 26.72 7.41
N GLU A 598 -14.11 27.95 6.91
CA GLU A 598 -15.43 28.59 6.93
C GLU A 598 -16.43 27.85 6.03
N ILE A 599 -15.98 27.47 4.82
CA ILE A 599 -16.79 26.72 3.86
C ILE A 599 -17.22 25.39 4.46
N VAL A 600 -16.25 24.62 4.94
CA VAL A 600 -16.48 23.29 5.50
C VAL A 600 -17.40 23.34 6.71
N ALA A 601 -17.18 24.29 7.63
CA ALA A 601 -18.04 24.46 8.80
C ALA A 601 -19.49 24.79 8.42
N ALA A 602 -19.70 25.71 7.46
CA ALA A 602 -21.02 26.10 7.00
C ALA A 602 -21.78 24.93 6.33
N LEU A 603 -21.09 24.15 5.48
CA LEU A 603 -21.69 23.03 4.76
C LEU A 603 -22.00 21.83 5.68
N GLN A 604 -21.06 21.48 6.58
CA GLN A 604 -21.29 20.42 7.56
C GLN A 604 -22.43 20.76 8.52
N ALA A 605 -22.60 22.03 8.90
CA ALA A 605 -23.68 22.48 9.77
C ALA A 605 -25.10 22.25 9.16
N ILE A 606 -25.21 22.25 7.83
CA ILE A 606 -26.46 21.95 7.12
C ILE A 606 -26.53 20.51 6.60
N GLY A 607 -25.63 19.64 7.06
CA GLY A 607 -25.61 18.23 6.76
C GLY A 607 -25.10 17.88 5.36
N ILE A 608 -24.28 18.72 4.74
CA ILE A 608 -23.63 18.46 3.44
C ILE A 608 -22.21 17.97 3.68
N ALA A 609 -21.84 16.89 2.98
CA ALA A 609 -20.50 16.35 3.02
C ALA A 609 -19.50 17.30 2.33
N ALA A 610 -18.61 17.91 3.12
CA ALA A 610 -17.57 18.82 2.66
C ALA A 610 -16.28 18.66 3.44
N GLY A 611 -15.13 18.87 2.78
CA GLY A 611 -13.82 18.80 3.39
C GLY A 611 -12.76 19.60 2.63
N ALA A 612 -11.83 20.21 3.35
CA ALA A 612 -10.69 20.91 2.79
C ALA A 612 -9.73 19.93 2.08
N VAL A 613 -9.16 20.35 0.95
CA VAL A 613 -8.12 19.58 0.24
C VAL A 613 -6.78 19.85 0.92
N GLN A 614 -6.49 19.08 1.96
CA GLN A 614 -5.34 19.25 2.83
C GLN A 614 -4.04 18.77 2.18
N ASP A 615 -2.94 19.44 2.45
CA ASP A 615 -1.59 18.94 2.22
C ASP A 615 -0.97 18.36 3.50
N CYS A 616 0.27 17.85 3.42
CA CYS A 616 0.91 17.22 4.57
C CYS A 616 1.16 18.19 5.74
N GLY A 617 1.37 19.49 5.46
CA GLY A 617 1.49 20.51 6.51
C GLY A 617 0.18 20.67 7.27
N ASP A 618 -0.91 20.87 6.54
CA ASP A 618 -2.24 21.04 7.12
C ASP A 618 -2.65 19.81 7.96
N MET A 619 -2.34 18.59 7.46
CA MET A 619 -2.68 17.34 8.15
C MET A 619 -1.86 17.10 9.42
N ILE A 620 -0.58 17.48 9.43
CA ILE A 620 0.33 17.21 10.54
C ILE A 620 0.21 18.28 11.62
N ASP A 621 0.14 19.56 11.20
CA ASP A 621 0.22 20.67 12.12
C ASP A 621 -1.18 21.13 12.61
N ASP A 622 -2.24 20.99 11.77
CA ASP A 622 -3.52 21.66 12.00
C ASP A 622 -4.76 20.74 12.04
N ASP A 623 -4.67 19.44 11.66
CA ASP A 623 -5.86 18.58 11.61
C ASP A 623 -6.22 17.96 12.98
N PRO A 624 -7.30 18.43 13.63
CA PRO A 624 -7.67 17.96 14.98
C PRO A 624 -8.22 16.52 14.97
N GLN A 625 -8.73 16.01 13.84
CA GLN A 625 -9.23 14.63 13.74
C GLN A 625 -8.08 13.64 13.68
N LEU A 626 -7.08 13.89 12.83
CA LEU A 626 -5.89 13.07 12.75
C LEU A 626 -5.10 13.08 14.07
N ALA A 627 -5.00 14.25 14.73
CA ALA A 627 -4.39 14.38 16.05
C ALA A 627 -5.15 13.56 17.11
N ALA A 628 -6.49 13.68 17.20
CA ALA A 628 -7.33 12.91 18.13
C ALA A 628 -7.27 11.39 17.88
N ARG A 629 -6.99 10.99 16.65
CA ARG A 629 -6.81 9.58 16.29
C ARG A 629 -5.38 9.07 16.51
N GLY A 630 -4.44 9.91 16.91
CA GLY A 630 -3.03 9.53 17.05
C GLY A 630 -2.44 9.05 15.72
N ALA A 631 -2.77 9.75 14.61
CA ALA A 631 -2.32 9.35 13.29
C ALA A 631 -0.79 9.42 13.13
N LEU A 632 -0.12 10.23 13.95
CA LEU A 632 1.33 10.25 14.13
C LEU A 632 1.70 9.84 15.56
N VAL A 633 2.74 9.00 15.65
CA VAL A 633 3.38 8.61 16.91
C VAL A 633 4.82 9.11 16.88
N GLU A 634 5.18 9.96 17.84
CA GLU A 634 6.57 10.41 17.98
C GLU A 634 7.42 9.30 18.57
N LEU A 635 8.51 8.93 17.88
CA LEU A 635 9.47 7.93 18.34
C LEU A 635 10.88 8.51 18.25
N ASP A 636 11.66 8.34 19.33
CA ASP A 636 13.01 8.86 19.41
C ASP A 636 14.01 7.90 18.78
N HIS A 637 14.57 8.28 17.61
CA HIS A 637 15.57 7.51 16.90
C HIS A 637 16.98 7.99 17.27
N PRO A 638 17.93 7.08 17.62
CA PRO A 638 19.23 7.45 18.19
C PRO A 638 20.12 8.29 17.27
N VAL A 639 19.84 8.33 15.95
CA VAL A 639 20.59 9.12 14.96
C VAL A 639 19.80 10.32 14.46
N LEU A 640 18.49 10.15 14.24
CA LEU A 640 17.61 11.18 13.67
C LEU A 640 16.98 12.09 14.72
N GLY A 641 16.96 11.65 16.00
CA GLY A 641 16.19 12.27 17.06
C GLY A 641 14.69 11.96 16.99
N PRO A 642 13.86 12.63 17.77
CA PRO A 642 12.41 12.43 17.77
C PRO A 642 11.78 12.98 16.49
N PHE A 643 10.89 12.18 15.87
CA PHE A 643 10.03 12.63 14.78
C PHE A 643 8.78 11.76 14.67
N GLY A 644 7.76 12.26 13.97
CA GLY A 644 6.47 11.60 13.82
C GLY A 644 6.50 10.45 12.82
N HIS A 645 6.11 9.26 13.27
CA HIS A 645 5.88 8.09 12.43
C HIS A 645 4.39 7.89 12.23
N MET A 646 3.95 7.62 11.01
CA MET A 646 2.55 7.28 10.77
C MET A 646 2.21 5.99 11.51
N ALA A 647 1.22 6.08 12.38
CA ALA A 647 0.65 4.93 13.07
C ALA A 647 -0.05 4.01 12.07
N THR A 648 -0.07 2.70 12.36
CA THR A 648 -0.95 1.78 11.63
C THR A 648 -2.40 2.27 11.78
N PRO A 649 -3.14 2.53 10.68
CA PRO A 649 -4.44 3.23 10.74
C PRO A 649 -5.59 2.31 11.17
N ILE A 650 -5.36 1.50 12.20
CA ILE A 650 -6.30 0.56 12.81
C ILE A 650 -6.35 0.82 14.31
N ARG A 651 -7.53 1.04 14.85
CA ARG A 651 -7.74 1.15 16.30
C ARG A 651 -8.44 -0.10 16.83
N PHE A 652 -8.01 -0.57 18.00
CA PHE A 652 -8.57 -1.71 18.68
C PHE A 652 -9.12 -1.28 20.04
N SER A 653 -10.32 -1.75 20.38
CA SER A 653 -10.94 -1.40 21.68
C SER A 653 -10.36 -2.15 22.87
N ARG A 654 -9.61 -3.23 22.62
CA ARG A 654 -9.04 -4.10 23.68
C ARG A 654 -7.53 -4.24 23.60
N ASP A 655 -7.03 -4.73 22.46
CA ASP A 655 -5.62 -5.06 22.27
C ASP A 655 -4.87 -3.86 21.64
N GLU A 656 -4.75 -2.76 22.37
CA GLU A 656 -4.10 -1.55 21.87
C GLU A 656 -2.60 -1.77 21.61
N PRO A 657 -2.13 -1.61 20.36
CA PRO A 657 -0.74 -1.83 20.03
C PRO A 657 0.15 -0.64 20.44
N ARG A 658 1.44 -0.93 20.70
CA ARG A 658 2.44 0.08 21.08
C ARG A 658 3.69 -0.08 20.21
N PRO A 659 3.80 0.66 19.09
CA PRO A 659 4.99 0.64 18.25
C PRO A 659 6.20 1.23 18.99
N TYR A 660 7.39 0.84 18.53
CA TYR A 660 8.67 1.41 18.97
C TYR A 660 9.54 1.74 17.75
N ARG A 661 10.61 2.50 17.98
CA ARG A 661 11.48 2.99 16.92
C ARG A 661 12.08 1.89 16.04
N ALA A 662 12.45 2.26 14.83
CA ALA A 662 13.22 1.38 13.95
C ALA A 662 14.64 1.11 14.52
N PRO A 663 15.22 -0.06 14.18
CA PRO A 663 16.57 -0.40 14.60
C PRO A 663 17.64 0.28 13.72
N ARG A 664 18.83 0.48 14.27
CA ARG A 664 20.05 0.66 13.49
C ARG A 664 20.42 -0.66 12.81
N MET A 665 21.21 -0.57 11.74
CA MET A 665 21.65 -1.76 11.00
C MET A 665 22.45 -2.71 11.89
N GLY A 666 21.93 -3.93 12.05
CA GLY A 666 22.55 -4.99 12.84
C GLY A 666 22.53 -4.77 14.36
N GLU A 667 21.73 -3.82 14.85
CA GLU A 667 21.66 -3.46 16.28
C GLU A 667 21.44 -4.66 17.20
N HIS A 668 20.69 -5.66 16.74
CA HIS A 668 20.28 -6.81 17.55
C HIS A 668 21.00 -8.12 17.17
N THR A 669 22.03 -8.06 16.29
CA THR A 669 22.69 -9.27 15.78
C THR A 669 23.21 -10.19 16.90
N HIS A 670 23.91 -9.63 17.88
CA HIS A 670 24.48 -10.42 18.99
C HIS A 670 23.43 -10.91 19.97
N GLU A 671 22.38 -10.10 20.22
CA GLU A 671 21.22 -10.49 21.06
C GLU A 671 20.50 -11.69 20.44
N VAL A 672 20.08 -11.57 19.18
CA VAL A 672 19.35 -12.62 18.46
C VAL A 672 20.18 -13.90 18.33
N ALA A 673 21.49 -13.78 18.04
CA ALA A 673 22.38 -14.93 17.96
C ALA A 673 22.46 -15.71 19.28
N ARG A 674 22.43 -15.03 20.44
CA ARG A 674 22.45 -15.68 21.75
C ARG A 674 21.08 -16.17 22.18
N ASP A 675 20.09 -15.27 22.12
CA ASP A 675 18.81 -15.46 22.84
C ASP A 675 17.83 -16.32 22.04
N ILE A 676 17.90 -16.28 20.69
CA ILE A 676 17.09 -17.11 19.80
C ILE A 676 17.88 -18.30 19.28
N CYS A 677 19.12 -18.05 18.76
CA CYS A 677 19.89 -19.11 18.13
C CYS A 677 20.72 -19.94 19.15
N GLY A 678 20.76 -19.56 20.42
CA GLY A 678 21.45 -20.31 21.48
C GLY A 678 22.99 -20.31 21.38
N LEU A 679 23.57 -19.37 20.61
CA LEU A 679 25.01 -19.33 20.39
C LEU A 679 25.76 -18.74 21.58
N GLY A 680 26.81 -19.43 22.01
CA GLY A 680 27.67 -18.93 23.08
C GLY A 680 28.51 -17.71 22.64
N LYS A 681 28.93 -16.86 23.59
CA LYS A 681 29.71 -15.63 23.33
C LYS A 681 30.96 -15.86 22.47
N ALA A 682 31.67 -16.99 22.66
CA ALA A 682 32.87 -17.32 21.89
C ALA A 682 32.54 -17.59 20.42
N GLU A 683 31.47 -18.31 20.16
CA GLU A 683 31.00 -18.62 18.80
C GLU A 683 30.48 -17.34 18.08
N VAL A 684 29.74 -16.48 18.77
CA VAL A 684 29.31 -15.19 18.21
C VAL A 684 30.50 -14.34 17.77
N LYS A 685 31.56 -14.25 18.61
CA LYS A 685 32.78 -13.52 18.26
C LYS A 685 33.52 -14.16 17.07
N ARG A 686 33.56 -15.50 17.00
CA ARG A 686 34.16 -16.22 15.88
C ARG A 686 33.41 -15.89 14.56
N LEU A 687 32.08 -16.01 14.54
CA LEU A 687 31.27 -15.71 13.37
C LEU A 687 31.42 -14.25 12.91
N GLU A 688 31.54 -13.32 13.85
CA GLU A 688 31.81 -11.91 13.56
C GLU A 688 33.19 -11.73 12.89
N SER A 689 34.24 -12.37 13.44
CA SER A 689 35.58 -12.29 12.87
C SER A 689 35.70 -12.94 11.48
N GLU A 690 34.89 -13.95 11.19
CA GLU A 690 34.79 -14.64 9.89
C GLU A 690 33.84 -13.91 8.90
N GLY A 691 33.31 -12.78 9.30
CA GLY A 691 32.50 -11.91 8.44
C GLY A 691 31.11 -12.43 8.14
N VAL A 692 30.55 -13.29 8.99
CA VAL A 692 29.16 -13.78 8.85
C VAL A 692 28.14 -12.65 9.08
N PHE A 693 28.49 -11.67 9.91
CA PHE A 693 27.63 -10.52 10.26
C PHE A 693 27.91 -9.27 9.39
N LYS A 694 28.05 -9.46 8.07
CA LYS A 694 28.29 -8.37 7.11
C LYS A 694 27.05 -7.94 6.35
#